data_090e817c2c97d2aa3bac7a143a2963d1
#
_entry.id   090e817c2c97d2aa3bac7a143a2963d1
#
_cell.length_a   1.000
_cell.length_b   1.000
_cell.length_c   1.000
_cell.angle_alpha   90.00
_cell.angle_beta   90.00
_cell.angle_gamma   90.00
#
_symmetry.space_group_name_H-M   'P 1'
#
loop_
_entity.id
_entity.type
_entity.pdbx_description
1 polymer ?
#
loop_
_entity_poly.entity_id
_entity_poly.type
_entity_poly.pdbx_seq_one_letter_code
_entity_poly.pdbx_strand_id
1 'polypeptide(L)'
;MNKASGVVLVVILLFSNLFSQENSEKEKKAPPLQHKITVTATRIETSTREVSSSVTVISREELERTKKTTLLQALDEIMGLTVIQNGPAGGAASALIRGGNSEHTLILMDGVELNDPISPARSFDLAHVTLESIERIEVLRGPQSTLYGSDALSGVINIITRKGQDETRFSLLSSGGTYGTFASNTGVSGGSGKIHYSLGASYLRSDGFSAAGSSYEGNEEKDGYQNLTLSGRLGYCISDSLELDFILRRIETRSELDNFGGAYGDDPNSTQKNQTLFLKSQVRALLLKNRWEQKFSFSFVDYDRRHENPVDEAHPFDSEEGFFKSSLVSLDWQNNLFLHQTHTLTFGIDHQQEQGESEYHSEGIWGPYASLFPLRRARITGFYFQDQIRFASRFFATASLRIDTHTQFGTSTTFRLAPAFFIKETQTKLKATIGTGFKSPSLYQLYAPESLMGPIGNENLNPEKSTGWDMGIEQYFFEGKISVGATYFQNDYQDLIQFDLAQGYTNVGKAESKGMEFFVQSRLGENFSFAASFTRTEAKDLDTDTLLLRRPRDKFSASLDYHFLEKGHIRFSLIHTGKRDDQDFSTWPAARVTLPGFTLLNTVVSYEFLQNVQVFCRMDNLLNERYEMIKGYGAPGRAASLGLNLSL
;
A
#
# COMPACT_ATOMS: atom_id res chain seq x y z
N MET A 1 10.56 17.32 -30.64
CA MET A 1 10.57 16.00 -31.27
C MET A 1 12.03 15.54 -31.39
N ASN A 2 12.34 14.28 -31.14
CA ASN A 2 13.63 13.59 -31.25
C ASN A 2 14.65 13.74 -30.10
N LYS A 3 14.33 13.15 -28.93
CA LYS A 3 15.35 12.63 -27.98
C LYS A 3 15.01 11.24 -27.41
N ALA A 4 13.82 10.69 -27.68
CA ALA A 4 13.42 9.36 -27.19
C ALA A 4 13.85 8.19 -28.11
N SER A 5 14.19 8.45 -29.39
CA SER A 5 14.54 7.39 -30.37
C SER A 5 15.97 6.83 -30.21
N GLY A 6 16.85 7.54 -29.49
CA GLY A 6 18.25 7.11 -29.34
C GLY A 6 18.47 6.06 -28.25
N VAL A 7 17.65 6.04 -27.21
CA VAL A 7 17.82 5.13 -26.07
C VAL A 7 17.32 3.72 -26.38
N VAL A 8 16.28 3.59 -27.18
CA VAL A 8 15.72 2.28 -27.58
C VAL A 8 16.69 1.52 -28.51
N LEU A 9 17.46 2.22 -29.33
CA LEU A 9 18.41 1.59 -30.29
C LEU A 9 19.67 1.06 -29.59
N VAL A 10 20.12 1.67 -28.51
CA VAL A 10 21.28 1.21 -27.70
C VAL A 10 20.97 -0.06 -26.93
N VAL A 11 19.75 -0.24 -26.47
CA VAL A 11 19.31 -1.47 -25.77
C VAL A 11 19.26 -2.66 -26.73
N ILE A 12 18.84 -2.46 -28.00
CA ILE A 12 18.75 -3.54 -29.01
C ILE A 12 20.13 -3.99 -29.48
N LEU A 13 21.12 -3.09 -29.59
CA LEU A 13 22.49 -3.44 -30.04
C LEU A 13 23.33 -4.14 -28.97
N LEU A 14 22.99 -4.04 -27.69
CA LEU A 14 23.65 -4.79 -26.61
C LEU A 14 23.18 -6.25 -26.52
N PHE A 15 22.01 -6.58 -27.10
CA PHE A 15 21.45 -7.93 -27.08
C PHE A 15 22.04 -8.88 -28.17
N SER A 16 22.66 -8.36 -29.20
CA SER A 16 23.15 -9.19 -30.33
C SER A 16 24.49 -9.91 -30.07
N ASN A 17 25.23 -9.54 -29.01
CA ASN A 17 26.57 -10.12 -28.75
C ASN A 17 26.63 -11.11 -27.54
N LEU A 18 25.48 -11.48 -26.95
CA LEU A 18 25.44 -12.32 -25.76
C LEU A 18 25.12 -13.82 -26.01
N PHE A 19 24.98 -14.22 -27.26
CA PHE A 19 24.57 -15.59 -27.62
C PHE A 19 25.70 -16.57 -27.95
N SER A 20 26.94 -16.30 -27.55
CA SER A 20 28.06 -17.23 -27.86
C SER A 20 28.98 -17.41 -26.66
N GLN A 21 28.56 -18.25 -25.72
CA GLN A 21 29.45 -19.09 -24.88
C GLN A 21 28.63 -20.14 -24.12
N GLU A 22 28.62 -21.37 -24.64
CA GLU A 22 28.25 -22.58 -23.91
C GLU A 22 29.42 -23.01 -23.04
N ASN A 23 29.23 -23.07 -21.71
CA ASN A 23 30.09 -23.90 -20.85
C ASN A 23 29.19 -24.68 -19.89
N SER A 24 29.35 -26.00 -19.96
CA SER A 24 28.62 -27.00 -19.19
C SER A 24 29.17 -27.09 -17.77
N GLU A 25 28.51 -26.49 -16.81
CA GLU A 25 28.61 -26.87 -15.40
C GLU A 25 27.23 -27.17 -14.81
N LYS A 26 27.17 -28.12 -13.90
CA LYS A 26 25.95 -28.72 -13.35
C LYS A 26 24.95 -27.65 -12.84
N GLU A 27 23.90 -27.47 -13.59
CA GLU A 27 22.77 -26.60 -13.24
C GLU A 27 22.16 -26.96 -11.89
N LYS A 28 22.37 -26.16 -10.87
CA LYS A 28 21.36 -26.01 -9.81
C LYS A 28 20.17 -25.30 -10.45
N LYS A 29 19.13 -26.05 -10.83
CA LYS A 29 17.90 -25.49 -11.40
C LYS A 29 17.35 -24.40 -10.49
N ALA A 30 17.47 -23.13 -10.90
CA ALA A 30 16.78 -22.04 -10.26
C ALA A 30 15.25 -22.29 -10.32
N PRO A 31 14.50 -22.10 -9.23
CA PRO A 31 13.06 -22.34 -9.25
C PRO A 31 12.39 -21.37 -10.23
N PRO A 32 11.36 -21.84 -10.96
CA PRO A 32 10.61 -20.97 -11.87
C PRO A 32 9.99 -19.80 -11.11
N LEU A 33 9.96 -18.62 -11.73
CA LEU A 33 9.64 -17.30 -11.16
C LEU A 33 8.37 -17.21 -10.30
N GLN A 34 7.40 -18.13 -10.46
CA GLN A 34 6.10 -18.01 -9.81
C GLN A 34 5.59 -19.29 -9.10
N HIS A 35 6.29 -20.41 -9.17
CA HIS A 35 5.76 -21.66 -8.61
C HIS A 35 5.88 -21.77 -7.08
N LYS A 36 6.54 -20.83 -6.39
CA LYS A 36 6.73 -20.87 -4.92
C LYS A 36 6.15 -19.68 -4.16
N ILE A 37 5.65 -18.62 -4.85
CA ILE A 37 5.06 -17.48 -4.14
C ILE A 37 3.64 -17.87 -3.73
N THR A 38 3.40 -17.94 -2.43
CA THR A 38 2.05 -18.07 -1.85
C THR A 38 1.54 -16.70 -1.45
N VAL A 39 0.25 -16.48 -1.60
CA VAL A 39 -0.43 -15.25 -1.21
C VAL A 39 -1.61 -15.56 -0.31
N THR A 40 -1.96 -14.61 0.53
CA THR A 40 -3.12 -14.70 1.42
C THR A 40 -4.36 -14.02 0.84
N ALA A 41 -4.35 -13.76 -0.47
CA ALA A 41 -5.45 -13.17 -1.24
C ALA A 41 -6.82 -13.84 -1.04
N THR A 42 -6.83 -15.06 -0.53
CA THR A 42 -8.01 -15.88 -0.24
C THR A 42 -8.14 -16.20 1.26
N ARG A 43 -7.51 -15.41 2.14
CA ARG A 43 -7.36 -15.67 3.59
C ARG A 43 -6.65 -16.99 3.93
N ILE A 44 -6.22 -17.76 2.92
CA ILE A 44 -5.43 -18.99 3.03
C ILE A 44 -4.21 -18.84 2.11
N GLU A 45 -3.08 -19.37 2.53
CA GLU A 45 -1.90 -19.41 1.66
C GLU A 45 -2.18 -20.22 0.39
N THR A 46 -2.19 -19.54 -0.73
CA THR A 46 -2.53 -20.11 -2.04
C THR A 46 -1.43 -19.74 -3.04
N SER A 47 -1.03 -20.69 -3.90
CA SER A 47 -0.07 -20.41 -4.97
C SER A 47 -0.62 -19.34 -5.93
N THR A 48 0.22 -18.38 -6.35
CA THR A 48 -0.18 -17.33 -7.32
C THR A 48 -0.73 -17.91 -8.63
N ARG A 49 -0.30 -19.12 -9.01
CA ARG A 49 -0.83 -19.84 -10.18
C ARG A 49 -2.32 -20.18 -10.05
N GLU A 50 -2.77 -20.50 -8.83
CA GLU A 50 -4.14 -20.92 -8.53
C GLU A 50 -5.07 -19.74 -8.23
N VAL A 51 -4.49 -18.55 -7.95
CA VAL A 51 -5.27 -17.35 -7.66
C VAL A 51 -5.76 -16.71 -8.95
N SER A 52 -7.07 -16.51 -9.03
CA SER A 52 -7.71 -15.87 -10.19
C SER A 52 -7.64 -14.35 -10.14
N SER A 53 -7.44 -13.76 -8.95
CA SER A 53 -7.33 -12.32 -8.75
C SER A 53 -6.07 -11.74 -9.38
N SER A 54 -6.15 -10.48 -9.78
CA SER A 54 -4.98 -9.69 -10.15
C SER A 54 -4.19 -9.33 -8.90
N VAL A 55 -3.09 -10.05 -8.62
CA VAL A 55 -2.26 -9.87 -7.43
C VAL A 55 -0.81 -9.56 -7.84
N THR A 56 -0.17 -8.67 -7.08
CA THR A 56 1.27 -8.41 -7.15
C THR A 56 1.85 -8.64 -5.77
N VAL A 57 2.99 -9.31 -5.71
CA VAL A 57 3.71 -9.58 -4.46
C VAL A 57 5.08 -8.96 -4.55
N ILE A 58 5.44 -8.13 -3.57
CA ILE A 58 6.79 -7.65 -3.34
C ILE A 58 7.39 -8.55 -2.26
N SER A 59 8.33 -9.40 -2.63
CA SER A 59 8.97 -10.31 -1.69
C SER A 59 10.04 -9.60 -0.86
N ARG A 60 10.46 -10.25 0.22
CA ARG A 60 11.56 -9.78 1.06
C ARG A 60 12.84 -9.57 0.26
N GLU A 61 13.18 -10.52 -0.60
CA GLU A 61 14.39 -10.43 -1.43
C GLU A 61 14.32 -9.20 -2.36
N GLU A 62 13.14 -8.85 -2.85
CA GLU A 62 12.95 -7.64 -3.65
C GLU A 62 13.10 -6.38 -2.80
N LEU A 63 12.49 -6.33 -1.61
CA LEU A 63 12.66 -5.22 -0.66
C LEU A 63 14.13 -5.01 -0.30
N GLU A 64 14.85 -6.09 -0.01
CA GLU A 64 16.29 -6.05 0.34
C GLU A 64 17.16 -5.59 -0.84
N ARG A 65 16.84 -5.97 -2.09
CA ARG A 65 17.56 -5.53 -3.29
C ARG A 65 17.36 -4.05 -3.61
N THR A 66 16.17 -3.54 -3.41
CA THR A 66 15.82 -2.15 -3.74
C THR A 66 16.33 -1.13 -2.72
N LYS A 67 16.76 -1.57 -1.53
CA LYS A 67 17.23 -0.70 -0.43
C LYS A 67 16.25 0.42 -0.08
N LYS A 68 14.96 0.19 -0.32
CA LYS A 68 13.87 1.08 0.07
C LYS A 68 13.64 1.00 1.58
N THR A 69 13.25 2.10 2.19
CA THR A 69 13.08 2.20 3.65
C THR A 69 11.64 2.33 4.09
N THR A 70 10.75 2.80 3.20
CA THR A 70 9.33 3.01 3.50
C THR A 70 8.41 2.22 2.58
N LEU A 71 7.21 1.90 3.07
CA LEU A 71 6.16 1.24 2.30
C LEU A 71 5.81 2.03 1.03
N LEU A 72 5.71 3.34 1.15
CA LEU A 72 5.38 4.23 0.05
C LEU A 72 6.35 4.05 -1.14
N GLN A 73 7.65 4.05 -0.85
CA GLN A 73 8.68 3.79 -1.87
C GLN A 73 8.53 2.40 -2.50
N ALA A 74 8.17 1.38 -1.70
CA ALA A 74 7.97 0.02 -2.21
C ALA A 74 6.79 -0.08 -3.17
N LEU A 75 5.72 0.67 -2.94
CA LEU A 75 4.49 0.64 -3.73
C LEU A 75 4.57 1.41 -5.05
N ASP A 76 5.51 2.34 -5.20
CA ASP A 76 5.55 3.26 -6.34
C ASP A 76 5.77 2.57 -7.71
N GLU A 77 6.47 1.43 -7.75
CA GLU A 77 6.71 0.66 -8.98
C GLU A 77 5.54 -0.30 -9.33
N ILE A 78 4.51 -0.40 -8.50
CA ILE A 78 3.45 -1.41 -8.64
C ILE A 78 2.47 -1.05 -9.75
N MET A 79 2.18 -2.04 -10.60
CA MET A 79 1.20 -1.96 -11.68
C MET A 79 -0.21 -1.69 -11.14
N GLY A 80 -0.95 -0.76 -11.76
CA GLY A 80 -2.33 -0.47 -11.37
C GLY A 80 -2.48 0.31 -10.06
N LEU A 81 -1.36 0.81 -9.48
CA LEU A 81 -1.34 1.56 -8.25
C LEU A 81 -0.64 2.91 -8.47
N THR A 82 -1.22 3.98 -7.98
CA THR A 82 -0.64 5.32 -7.96
C THR A 82 -0.44 5.75 -6.52
N VAL A 83 0.79 6.13 -6.17
CA VAL A 83 1.14 6.70 -4.87
C VAL A 83 1.03 8.22 -4.97
N ILE A 84 0.50 8.85 -3.94
CA ILE A 84 0.41 10.32 -3.81
C ILE A 84 0.96 10.69 -2.44
N GLN A 85 1.78 11.72 -2.37
CA GLN A 85 2.33 12.26 -1.13
C GLN A 85 2.39 13.79 -1.19
N ASN A 86 2.03 14.43 -0.10
CA ASN A 86 2.13 15.88 0.10
C ASN A 86 3.54 16.22 0.59
N GLY A 87 4.38 16.81 -0.27
CA GLY A 87 5.70 17.29 0.15
C GLY A 87 6.71 16.17 0.52
N PRO A 88 7.63 16.44 1.48
CA PRO A 88 8.70 15.53 1.88
C PRO A 88 8.23 14.32 2.70
N ALA A 89 9.19 13.57 3.26
CA ALA A 89 8.90 12.48 4.18
C ALA A 89 8.05 12.98 5.36
N GLY A 90 7.01 12.24 5.72
CA GLY A 90 6.07 12.61 6.80
C GLY A 90 4.83 13.37 6.33
N GLY A 91 4.83 13.95 5.12
CA GLY A 91 3.63 14.49 4.50
C GLY A 91 2.62 13.38 4.19
N ALA A 92 1.33 13.69 4.32
CA ALA A 92 0.23 12.73 4.15
C ALA A 92 0.33 11.96 2.83
N ALA A 93 0.18 10.64 2.89
CA ALA A 93 0.40 9.78 1.76
C ALA A 93 -0.68 8.72 1.58
N SER A 94 -1.05 8.47 0.33
CA SER A 94 -2.09 7.52 -0.03
C SER A 94 -1.75 6.69 -1.26
N ALA A 95 -2.46 5.57 -1.43
CA ALA A 95 -2.37 4.70 -2.58
C ALA A 95 -3.73 4.55 -3.26
N LEU A 96 -3.77 4.78 -4.56
CA LEU A 96 -4.95 4.70 -5.40
C LEU A 96 -4.83 3.46 -6.30
N ILE A 97 -5.64 2.45 -6.07
CA ILE A 97 -5.67 1.24 -6.88
C ILE A 97 -6.66 1.41 -8.03
N ARG A 98 -6.18 1.21 -9.30
CA ARG A 98 -7.01 1.30 -10.52
C ARG A 98 -7.88 2.55 -10.60
N GLY A 99 -7.36 3.69 -10.10
CA GLY A 99 -8.05 4.98 -10.14
C GLY A 99 -9.16 5.18 -9.10
N GLY A 100 -9.40 4.23 -8.19
CA GLY A 100 -10.27 4.43 -7.02
C GLY A 100 -9.71 5.46 -6.05
N ASN A 101 -10.49 5.88 -5.07
CA ASN A 101 -10.06 6.80 -4.02
C ASN A 101 -9.16 6.07 -2.99
N SER A 102 -8.43 6.84 -2.17
CA SER A 102 -7.59 6.29 -1.10
C SER A 102 -8.37 5.44 -0.10
N GLU A 103 -9.56 5.89 0.25
CA GLU A 103 -10.50 5.23 1.16
C GLU A 103 -11.14 3.95 0.58
N HIS A 104 -10.99 3.71 -0.72
CA HIS A 104 -11.42 2.49 -1.40
C HIS A 104 -10.35 1.40 -1.40
N THR A 105 -9.19 1.70 -0.81
CA THR A 105 -8.07 0.76 -0.64
C THR A 105 -7.95 0.37 0.82
N LEU A 106 -8.25 -0.89 1.12
CA LEU A 106 -8.07 -1.42 2.46
C LEU A 106 -6.61 -1.75 2.73
N ILE A 107 -6.07 -1.22 3.80
CA ILE A 107 -4.70 -1.50 4.25
C ILE A 107 -4.74 -2.48 5.41
N LEU A 108 -4.03 -3.59 5.25
CA LEU A 108 -3.94 -4.63 6.28
C LEU A 108 -2.50 -4.84 6.72
N MET A 109 -2.31 -5.15 7.99
CA MET A 109 -1.06 -5.71 8.52
C MET A 109 -1.37 -7.04 9.21
N ASP A 110 -0.77 -8.11 8.70
CA ASP A 110 -1.06 -9.48 9.16
C ASP A 110 -2.57 -9.81 9.22
N GLY A 111 -3.34 -9.24 8.28
CA GLY A 111 -4.78 -9.40 8.16
C GLY A 111 -5.61 -8.52 9.09
N VAL A 112 -5.01 -7.58 9.83
CA VAL A 112 -5.70 -6.60 10.68
C VAL A 112 -5.80 -5.28 9.95
N GLU A 113 -6.99 -4.69 9.93
CA GLU A 113 -7.28 -3.39 9.31
C GLU A 113 -6.53 -2.25 10.00
N LEU A 114 -5.98 -1.35 9.17
CA LEU A 114 -5.28 -0.14 9.61
C LEU A 114 -6.00 1.16 9.19
N ASN A 115 -7.14 1.09 8.51
CA ASN A 115 -7.89 2.30 8.13
C ASN A 115 -8.39 3.04 9.39
N ASP A 116 -8.11 4.36 9.48
CA ASP A 116 -8.42 5.16 10.67
C ASP A 116 -9.90 5.59 10.68
N PRO A 117 -10.70 5.18 11.68
CA PRO A 117 -12.15 5.43 11.74
C PRO A 117 -12.54 6.90 11.84
N ILE A 118 -11.66 7.76 12.38
CA ILE A 118 -11.94 9.19 12.56
C ILE A 118 -11.36 10.04 11.41
N SER A 119 -10.53 9.45 10.57
CA SER A 119 -10.10 10.13 9.34
C SER A 119 -11.34 10.50 8.51
N PRO A 120 -11.46 11.72 7.98
CA PRO A 120 -12.64 12.14 7.22
C PRO A 120 -13.05 11.15 6.13
N ALA A 121 -12.09 10.59 5.41
CA ALA A 121 -12.34 9.59 4.36
C ALA A 121 -12.19 8.13 4.84
N ARG A 122 -11.91 7.85 6.12
CA ARG A 122 -11.59 6.52 6.64
C ARG A 122 -10.40 5.89 5.89
N SER A 123 -9.39 6.67 5.59
CA SER A 123 -8.17 6.21 4.92
C SER A 123 -7.03 6.01 5.90
N PHE A 124 -6.06 5.17 5.53
CA PHE A 124 -4.80 5.01 6.27
C PHE A 124 -3.70 5.87 5.64
N ASP A 125 -2.95 6.59 6.47
CA ASP A 125 -1.78 7.33 6.04
C ASP A 125 -0.57 6.40 5.89
N LEU A 126 -0.12 6.20 4.65
CA LEU A 126 1.00 5.31 4.32
C LEU A 126 2.38 5.89 4.62
N ALA A 127 2.47 7.20 4.91
CA ALA A 127 3.75 7.90 5.09
C ALA A 127 4.62 7.32 6.22
N HIS A 128 4.00 6.71 7.21
CA HIS A 128 4.64 6.34 8.46
C HIS A 128 5.07 4.86 8.56
N VAL A 129 4.82 4.04 7.54
CA VAL A 129 5.15 2.61 7.56
C VAL A 129 6.56 2.36 7.02
N THR A 130 7.44 1.90 7.90
CA THR A 130 8.81 1.49 7.57
C THR A 130 8.87 -0.02 7.24
N LEU A 131 9.87 -0.45 6.45
CA LEU A 131 9.96 -1.81 5.89
C LEU A 131 10.74 -2.81 6.76
N GLU A 132 11.22 -2.41 7.96
CA GLU A 132 11.83 -3.35 8.88
C GLU A 132 10.80 -4.43 9.28
N SER A 133 11.20 -5.62 9.57
CA SER A 133 10.31 -6.74 9.92
C SER A 133 9.25 -7.16 8.89
N ILE A 134 9.20 -6.55 7.69
CA ILE A 134 8.27 -6.96 6.64
C ILE A 134 8.84 -8.15 5.86
N GLU A 135 8.02 -9.18 5.69
CA GLU A 135 8.34 -10.38 4.91
C GLU A 135 7.91 -10.22 3.45
N ARG A 136 6.72 -9.68 3.22
CA ARG A 136 6.21 -9.40 1.89
C ARG A 136 5.04 -8.42 1.95
N ILE A 137 4.75 -7.80 0.80
CA ILE A 137 3.59 -6.94 0.60
C ILE A 137 2.78 -7.54 -0.55
N GLU A 138 1.51 -7.76 -0.33
CA GLU A 138 0.56 -8.29 -1.31
C GLU A 138 -0.41 -7.18 -1.73
N VAL A 139 -0.48 -6.88 -3.03
CA VAL A 139 -1.41 -5.89 -3.59
C VAL A 139 -2.46 -6.61 -4.43
N LEU A 140 -3.68 -6.64 -3.95
CA LEU A 140 -4.84 -7.24 -4.60
C LEU A 140 -5.65 -6.14 -5.27
N ARG A 141 -5.96 -6.29 -6.55
CA ARG A 141 -6.72 -5.31 -7.33
C ARG A 141 -8.13 -5.81 -7.61
N GLY A 142 -9.09 -4.88 -7.60
CA GLY A 142 -10.53 -5.13 -7.75
C GLY A 142 -11.23 -5.39 -6.42
N PRO A 143 -12.57 -5.45 -6.37
CA PRO A 143 -13.34 -5.59 -5.14
C PRO A 143 -12.99 -6.85 -4.34
N GLN A 144 -12.74 -6.68 -3.04
CA GLN A 144 -12.36 -7.74 -2.10
C GLN A 144 -13.22 -7.76 -0.82
N SER A 145 -14.31 -6.99 -0.77
CA SER A 145 -15.15 -6.87 0.43
C SER A 145 -15.75 -8.18 0.90
N THR A 146 -15.92 -9.18 0.03
CA THR A 146 -16.42 -10.51 0.41
C THR A 146 -15.54 -11.27 1.40
N LEU A 147 -14.26 -10.93 1.49
CA LEU A 147 -13.35 -11.56 2.44
C LEU A 147 -12.92 -10.60 3.57
N TYR A 148 -12.81 -9.32 3.23
CA TYR A 148 -12.19 -8.36 4.13
C TYR A 148 -13.17 -7.34 4.72
N GLY A 149 -14.44 -7.32 4.24
CA GLY A 149 -15.47 -6.40 4.74
C GLY A 149 -15.40 -5.02 4.09
N SER A 150 -15.64 -3.99 4.87
CA SER A 150 -15.62 -2.59 4.46
C SER A 150 -14.29 -2.17 3.81
N ASP A 151 -14.30 -1.08 3.03
CA ASP A 151 -13.16 -0.33 2.49
C ASP A 151 -12.37 -1.03 1.36
N ALA A 152 -12.66 -2.29 1.05
CA ALA A 152 -11.99 -3.04 -0.01
C ALA A 152 -12.70 -2.94 -1.38
N LEU A 153 -13.10 -1.72 -1.80
CA LEU A 153 -13.83 -1.47 -3.04
C LEU A 153 -12.93 -1.57 -4.27
N SER A 154 -11.74 -0.97 -4.22
CA SER A 154 -10.76 -0.94 -5.32
C SER A 154 -9.69 -2.00 -5.18
N GLY A 155 -9.41 -2.42 -3.95
CA GLY A 155 -8.40 -3.44 -3.65
C GLY A 155 -7.94 -3.47 -2.21
N VAL A 156 -6.91 -4.28 -1.98
CA VAL A 156 -6.30 -4.48 -0.66
C VAL A 156 -4.79 -4.44 -0.78
N ILE A 157 -4.13 -3.77 0.15
CA ILE A 157 -2.68 -3.85 0.37
C ILE A 157 -2.48 -4.57 1.71
N ASN A 158 -1.97 -5.81 1.65
CA ASN A 158 -1.73 -6.62 2.84
C ASN A 158 -0.23 -6.73 3.12
N ILE A 159 0.18 -6.23 4.26
CA ILE A 159 1.56 -6.20 4.76
C ILE A 159 1.74 -7.39 5.67
N ILE A 160 2.64 -8.30 5.33
CA ILE A 160 2.93 -9.49 6.12
C ILE A 160 4.26 -9.31 6.83
N THR A 161 4.24 -9.43 8.16
CA THR A 161 5.46 -9.30 8.97
C THR A 161 6.22 -10.63 9.06
N ARG A 162 7.53 -10.49 9.33
CA ARG A 162 8.45 -11.63 9.42
C ARG A 162 8.09 -12.52 10.60
N LYS A 163 8.06 -13.82 10.34
CA LYS A 163 8.02 -14.87 11.34
C LYS A 163 9.43 -15.44 11.50
N GLY A 164 9.88 -15.64 12.73
CA GLY A 164 11.17 -16.28 13.00
C GLY A 164 11.24 -17.70 12.43
N GLN A 165 12.42 -18.10 12.00
CA GLN A 165 12.77 -19.46 11.54
C GLN A 165 13.72 -20.11 12.53
N ASP A 166 14.10 -21.38 12.32
CA ASP A 166 14.90 -22.16 13.27
C ASP A 166 16.26 -21.53 13.62
N GLU A 167 16.92 -20.90 12.65
CA GLU A 167 18.19 -20.22 12.86
C GLU A 167 18.00 -18.78 13.30
N THR A 168 18.75 -18.38 14.34
CA THR A 168 18.80 -16.97 14.75
C THR A 168 19.59 -16.17 13.73
N ARG A 169 18.98 -15.10 13.23
CA ARG A 169 19.57 -14.16 12.28
C ARG A 169 19.49 -12.75 12.83
N PHE A 170 20.60 -12.07 12.78
CA PHE A 170 20.67 -10.65 13.07
C PHE A 170 20.77 -9.87 11.75
N SER A 171 20.09 -8.73 11.64
CA SER A 171 20.16 -7.85 10.49
C SER A 171 20.31 -6.39 10.93
N LEU A 172 21.15 -5.66 10.21
CA LEU A 172 21.31 -4.22 10.35
C LEU A 172 21.44 -3.60 8.97
N LEU A 173 20.58 -2.67 8.63
CA LEU A 173 20.70 -1.82 7.45
C LEU A 173 20.77 -0.37 7.95
N SER A 174 21.85 0.35 7.61
CA SER A 174 22.02 1.75 7.98
C SER A 174 22.49 2.55 6.78
N SER A 175 21.93 3.74 6.58
CA SER A 175 22.26 4.62 5.47
C SER A 175 22.16 6.08 5.85
N GLY A 176 22.96 6.91 5.19
CA GLY A 176 22.89 8.37 5.26
C GLY A 176 22.89 8.97 3.86
N GLY A 177 22.25 10.11 3.66
CA GLY A 177 22.10 10.67 2.32
C GLY A 177 21.62 12.12 2.26
N THR A 178 21.21 12.48 1.07
CA THR A 178 20.67 13.81 0.73
C THR A 178 19.49 14.16 1.64
N TYR A 179 19.21 15.44 1.81
CA TYR A 179 18.19 16.00 2.73
C TYR A 179 18.46 15.69 4.20
N GLY A 180 19.73 15.54 4.61
CA GLY A 180 20.06 15.16 5.98
C GLY A 180 19.48 13.81 6.41
N THR A 181 19.14 12.95 5.44
CA THR A 181 18.46 11.69 5.73
C THR A 181 19.40 10.70 6.39
N PHE A 182 18.94 10.13 7.50
CA PHE A 182 19.55 8.97 8.16
C PHE A 182 18.47 7.91 8.42
N ALA A 183 18.73 6.69 7.99
CA ALA A 183 17.86 5.54 8.24
C ALA A 183 18.66 4.38 8.83
N SER A 184 18.13 3.77 9.88
CA SER A 184 18.72 2.57 10.49
C SER A 184 17.63 1.58 10.86
N ASN A 185 17.72 0.38 10.31
CA ASN A 185 16.81 -0.74 10.59
C ASN A 185 17.62 -1.88 11.18
N THR A 186 17.27 -2.31 12.38
CA THR A 186 17.91 -3.46 13.04
C THR A 186 16.86 -4.51 13.38
N GLY A 187 17.25 -5.76 13.33
CA GLY A 187 16.35 -6.85 13.65
C GLY A 187 17.06 -8.10 14.08
N VAL A 188 16.39 -8.89 14.91
CA VAL A 188 16.77 -10.25 15.26
C VAL A 188 15.55 -11.14 15.09
N SER A 189 15.73 -12.27 14.40
CA SER A 189 14.67 -13.25 14.24
C SER A 189 15.24 -14.65 14.33
N GLY A 190 14.48 -15.59 14.88
CA GLY A 190 14.95 -16.95 15.04
C GLY A 190 13.89 -17.85 15.65
N GLY A 191 14.29 -19.09 15.94
CA GLY A 191 13.46 -20.06 16.64
C GLY A 191 14.29 -21.08 17.37
N SER A 192 13.70 -21.72 18.35
CA SER A 192 14.29 -22.85 19.06
C SER A 192 13.18 -23.76 19.59
N GLY A 193 13.14 -24.99 19.07
CA GLY A 193 12.11 -25.94 19.45
C GLY A 193 10.69 -25.45 19.16
N LYS A 194 9.96 -25.06 20.20
CA LYS A 194 8.55 -24.61 20.10
C LYS A 194 8.37 -23.11 19.95
N ILE A 195 9.43 -22.32 20.10
CA ILE A 195 9.36 -20.86 20.10
C ILE A 195 9.96 -20.32 18.81
N HIS A 196 9.30 -19.35 18.20
CA HIS A 196 9.84 -18.53 17.12
C HIS A 196 9.56 -17.06 17.42
N TYR A 197 10.53 -16.20 17.07
CA TYR A 197 10.49 -14.79 17.41
C TYR A 197 11.06 -13.93 16.29
N SER A 198 10.60 -12.71 16.22
CA SER A 198 11.17 -11.66 15.38
C SER A 198 11.00 -10.33 16.11
N LEU A 199 12.10 -9.62 16.34
CA LEU A 199 12.13 -8.30 16.96
C LEU A 199 12.80 -7.34 15.98
N GLY A 200 12.29 -6.13 15.86
CA GLY A 200 12.79 -5.11 14.96
C GLY A 200 12.70 -3.72 15.57
N ALA A 201 13.63 -2.86 15.18
CA ALA A 201 13.60 -1.44 15.45
C ALA A 201 14.04 -0.68 14.20
N SER A 202 13.31 0.38 13.86
CA SER A 202 13.62 1.27 12.76
C SER A 202 13.66 2.71 13.27
N TYR A 203 14.66 3.45 12.84
CA TYR A 203 14.75 4.89 13.03
C TYR A 203 15.01 5.54 11.68
N LEU A 204 14.17 6.51 11.32
CA LEU A 204 14.31 7.32 10.13
C LEU A 204 14.24 8.80 10.54
N ARG A 205 15.23 9.58 10.11
CA ARG A 205 15.24 11.04 10.22
C ARG A 205 15.56 11.64 8.86
N SER A 206 14.93 12.74 8.53
CA SER A 206 15.27 13.59 7.39
C SER A 206 15.10 15.04 7.80
N ASP A 207 15.99 15.91 7.33
CA ASP A 207 15.80 17.37 7.47
C ASP A 207 14.85 17.89 6.37
N GLY A 208 14.50 17.05 5.37
CA GLY A 208 13.51 17.35 4.35
C GLY A 208 13.89 18.43 3.34
N PHE A 209 12.88 18.93 2.70
CA PHE A 209 12.82 20.12 1.85
C PHE A 209 11.43 20.73 2.08
N SER A 210 11.16 21.97 1.67
CA SER A 210 9.87 22.62 1.89
C SER A 210 8.72 21.79 1.30
N ALA A 211 7.69 21.52 2.09
CA ALA A 211 6.46 20.90 1.62
C ALA A 211 5.69 21.85 0.70
N ALA A 212 5.76 23.14 0.94
CA ALA A 212 5.28 24.15 0.02
C ALA A 212 6.12 24.15 -1.27
N GLY A 213 5.46 24.15 -2.43
CA GLY A 213 6.13 23.96 -3.71
C GLY A 213 7.11 25.11 -4.04
N SER A 214 8.35 24.77 -4.36
CA SER A 214 9.39 25.73 -4.78
C SER A 214 9.09 26.49 -6.08
N SER A 215 7.98 26.21 -6.75
CA SER A 215 7.45 26.99 -7.87
C SER A 215 6.84 28.33 -7.43
N TYR A 216 6.62 28.51 -6.14
CA TYR A 216 6.15 29.74 -5.52
C TYR A 216 7.31 30.45 -4.81
N GLU A 217 7.30 31.79 -4.83
CA GLU A 217 8.35 32.60 -4.21
C GLU A 217 8.23 32.55 -2.69
N GLY A 218 9.35 32.41 -1.99
CA GLY A 218 9.42 32.45 -0.53
C GLY A 218 9.39 31.11 0.17
N ASN A 219 9.18 30.01 -0.54
CA ASN A 219 9.10 28.65 0.04
C ASN A 219 10.50 28.01 0.07
N GLU A 220 11.28 28.29 1.11
CA GLU A 220 12.70 27.90 1.24
C GLU A 220 13.01 27.07 2.48
N GLU A 221 12.10 27.00 3.46
CA GLU A 221 12.36 26.25 4.67
C GLU A 221 12.45 24.75 4.42
N LYS A 222 12.67 23.97 5.46
CA LYS A 222 12.80 22.52 5.37
C LYS A 222 11.88 21.86 6.36
N ASP A 223 11.00 20.99 5.85
CA ASP A 223 10.11 20.18 6.65
C ASP A 223 10.77 18.88 7.09
N GLY A 224 11.16 18.85 8.32
CA GLY A 224 11.82 17.70 8.92
C GLY A 224 10.84 16.57 9.26
N TYR A 225 11.39 15.35 9.29
CA TYR A 225 10.65 14.15 9.65
C TYR A 225 11.45 13.24 10.55
N GLN A 226 10.78 12.66 11.55
CA GLN A 226 11.34 11.63 12.40
C GLN A 226 10.34 10.49 12.57
N ASN A 227 10.84 9.25 12.55
CA ASN A 227 10.04 8.05 12.76
C ASN A 227 10.84 7.05 13.58
N LEU A 228 10.26 6.60 14.70
CA LEU A 228 10.73 5.48 15.48
C LEU A 228 9.67 4.38 15.43
N THR A 229 10.04 3.23 14.89
CA THR A 229 9.18 2.05 14.85
C THR A 229 9.82 0.91 15.62
N LEU A 230 9.06 0.33 16.53
CA LEU A 230 9.42 -0.90 17.24
C LEU A 230 8.43 -1.99 16.86
N SER A 231 8.92 -3.19 16.55
CA SER A 231 8.11 -4.33 16.16
C SER A 231 8.55 -5.60 16.88
N GLY A 232 7.59 -6.45 17.22
CA GLY A 232 7.84 -7.73 17.84
C GLY A 232 6.81 -8.77 17.40
N ARG A 233 7.26 -9.99 17.16
CA ARG A 233 6.41 -11.15 16.93
C ARG A 233 6.94 -12.32 17.75
N LEU A 234 6.06 -13.02 18.45
CA LEU A 234 6.36 -14.19 19.25
C LEU A 234 5.35 -15.28 18.94
N GLY A 235 5.83 -16.41 18.46
CA GLY A 235 5.01 -17.59 18.23
C GLY A 235 5.42 -18.73 19.15
N TYR A 236 4.44 -19.52 19.60
CA TYR A 236 4.64 -20.68 20.46
C TYR A 236 3.82 -21.88 19.95
N CYS A 237 4.51 -22.91 19.48
CA CYS A 237 3.93 -24.19 19.09
C CYS A 237 3.71 -25.05 20.34
N ILE A 238 2.49 -25.04 20.88
CA ILE A 238 2.12 -25.90 22.04
C ILE A 238 2.26 -27.37 21.63
N SER A 239 1.75 -27.69 20.42
CA SER A 239 1.86 -28.99 19.76
C SER A 239 1.91 -28.80 18.24
N ASP A 240 2.09 -29.87 17.47
CA ASP A 240 2.04 -29.82 15.99
C ASP A 240 0.70 -29.32 15.43
N SER A 241 -0.34 -29.36 16.25
CA SER A 241 -1.70 -28.93 15.87
C SER A 241 -2.18 -27.67 16.55
N LEU A 242 -1.42 -27.07 17.47
CA LEU A 242 -1.86 -25.88 18.22
C LEU A 242 -0.72 -24.87 18.34
N GLU A 243 -0.93 -23.69 17.75
CA GLU A 243 0.02 -22.57 17.71
C GLU A 243 -0.61 -21.30 18.27
N LEU A 244 0.17 -20.56 19.06
CA LEU A 244 -0.13 -19.19 19.50
C LEU A 244 0.80 -18.23 18.76
N ASP A 245 0.30 -17.09 18.32
CA ASP A 245 1.06 -16.03 17.68
C ASP A 245 0.67 -14.69 18.27
N PHE A 246 1.65 -13.89 18.65
CA PHE A 246 1.48 -12.55 19.21
C PHE A 246 2.32 -11.55 18.44
N ILE A 247 1.73 -10.43 18.02
CA ILE A 247 2.36 -9.38 17.23
C ILE A 247 2.13 -8.05 17.94
N LEU A 248 3.20 -7.27 18.06
CA LEU A 248 3.21 -5.90 18.56
C LEU A 248 3.92 -5.00 17.55
N ARG A 249 3.38 -3.83 17.28
CA ARG A 249 4.08 -2.76 16.58
C ARG A 249 3.71 -1.41 17.19
N ARG A 250 4.72 -0.57 17.46
CA ARG A 250 4.55 0.81 17.88
C ARG A 250 5.28 1.73 16.91
N ILE A 251 4.60 2.75 16.45
CA ILE A 251 5.12 3.77 15.54
C ILE A 251 4.96 5.12 16.24
N GLU A 252 6.03 5.88 16.32
CA GLU A 252 6.04 7.26 16.82
C GLU A 252 6.67 8.15 15.76
N THR A 253 5.96 9.20 15.34
CA THR A 253 6.46 10.12 14.31
C THR A 253 6.29 11.56 14.73
N ARG A 254 7.18 12.41 14.19
CA ARG A 254 7.06 13.85 14.18
C ARG A 254 7.32 14.34 12.76
N SER A 255 6.41 15.12 12.21
CA SER A 255 6.50 15.78 10.91
C SER A 255 6.43 17.27 11.12
N GLU A 256 7.25 18.04 10.43
CA GLU A 256 7.07 19.45 10.18
C GLU A 256 6.25 19.59 8.91
N LEU A 257 5.35 20.54 8.86
CA LEU A 257 4.33 20.64 7.82
C LEU A 257 4.17 22.08 7.38
N ASP A 258 3.89 22.24 6.09
CA ASP A 258 3.45 23.49 5.50
C ASP A 258 2.00 23.42 5.04
N ASN A 259 1.44 24.58 4.73
CA ASN A 259 0.34 24.70 3.81
C ASN A 259 0.82 24.34 2.38
N PHE A 260 -0.10 24.29 1.40
CA PHE A 260 0.29 24.19 -0.01
C PHE A 260 0.99 25.47 -0.46
N GLY A 261 1.89 25.36 -1.46
CA GLY A 261 2.65 26.51 -1.98
C GLY A 261 1.76 27.66 -2.43
N GLY A 262 2.12 28.86 -1.99
CA GLY A 262 1.44 30.13 -2.21
C GLY A 262 2.13 31.23 -1.42
N ALA A 263 1.52 32.40 -1.31
CA ALA A 263 2.11 33.57 -0.64
C ALA A 263 2.40 33.37 0.86
N TYR A 264 1.84 32.36 1.49
CA TYR A 264 2.02 31.98 2.90
C TYR A 264 2.15 30.45 3.01
N GLY A 265 3.00 29.87 2.14
CA GLY A 265 3.17 28.44 2.05
C GLY A 265 4.02 27.85 3.17
N ASP A 266 5.22 28.44 3.38
CA ASP A 266 6.12 28.00 4.45
C ASP A 266 5.54 28.37 5.84
N ASP A 267 5.54 27.41 6.76
CA ASP A 267 5.01 27.53 8.11
C ASP A 267 5.97 26.81 9.10
N PRO A 268 7.04 27.49 9.55
CA PRO A 268 8.20 26.87 10.19
C PRO A 268 7.90 26.24 11.56
N ASN A 269 6.72 26.42 12.11
CA ASN A 269 6.36 25.90 13.43
C ASN A 269 5.14 24.97 13.44
N SER A 270 4.56 24.72 12.27
CA SER A 270 3.47 23.76 12.11
C SER A 270 4.01 22.32 12.24
N THR A 271 3.55 21.59 13.24
CA THR A 271 4.03 20.23 13.53
C THR A 271 2.91 19.23 13.79
N GLN A 272 3.12 17.99 13.36
CA GLN A 272 2.25 16.88 13.66
C GLN A 272 3.02 15.75 14.34
N LYS A 273 2.47 15.23 15.43
CA LYS A 273 2.96 14.05 16.16
C LYS A 273 1.94 12.93 16.02
N ASN A 274 2.38 11.74 15.57
CA ASN A 274 1.51 10.57 15.50
C ASN A 274 2.09 9.44 16.35
N GLN A 275 1.21 8.76 17.08
CA GLN A 275 1.51 7.53 17.78
C GLN A 275 0.51 6.47 17.35
N THR A 276 1.01 5.32 16.91
CA THR A 276 0.18 4.17 16.55
C THR A 276 0.63 2.96 17.33
N LEU A 277 -0.31 2.28 17.98
CA LEU A 277 -0.09 0.99 18.63
C LEU A 277 -0.91 -0.06 17.91
N PHE A 278 -0.25 -1.12 17.46
CA PHE A 278 -0.86 -2.28 16.84
C PHE A 278 -0.56 -3.53 17.68
N LEU A 279 -1.60 -4.27 18.03
CA LEU A 279 -1.53 -5.54 18.75
C LEU A 279 -2.36 -6.58 18.01
N LYS A 280 -1.84 -7.80 17.90
CA LYS A 280 -2.59 -8.97 17.44
C LYS A 280 -2.21 -10.19 18.27
N SER A 281 -3.21 -10.97 18.67
CA SER A 281 -3.05 -12.31 19.24
C SER A 281 -3.85 -13.30 18.42
N GLN A 282 -3.28 -14.43 18.08
CA GLN A 282 -3.95 -15.46 17.29
C GLN A 282 -3.69 -16.84 17.87
N VAL A 283 -4.75 -17.63 17.93
CA VAL A 283 -4.70 -19.08 18.20
C VAL A 283 -5.03 -19.80 16.89
N ARG A 284 -4.16 -20.72 16.48
CA ARG A 284 -4.36 -21.57 15.32
C ARG A 284 -4.42 -23.03 15.77
N ALA A 285 -5.49 -23.72 15.41
CA ALA A 285 -5.67 -25.14 15.73
C ALA A 285 -5.93 -25.94 14.46
N LEU A 286 -5.23 -27.09 14.32
CA LEU A 286 -5.42 -28.08 13.26
C LEU A 286 -6.11 -29.32 13.83
N LEU A 287 -7.33 -29.59 13.37
CA LEU A 287 -8.18 -30.65 13.85
C LEU A 287 -8.44 -31.71 12.74
N LEU A 288 -9.00 -32.85 13.10
CA LEU A 288 -9.41 -33.90 12.17
C LEU A 288 -8.28 -34.33 11.22
N LYS A 289 -7.07 -34.56 11.74
CA LYS A 289 -5.85 -34.90 10.95
C LYS A 289 -5.54 -33.83 9.89
N ASN A 290 -5.53 -32.56 10.30
CA ASN A 290 -5.25 -31.37 9.50
C ASN A 290 -6.30 -31.08 8.41
N ARG A 291 -7.50 -31.67 8.49
CA ARG A 291 -8.59 -31.36 7.56
C ARG A 291 -9.43 -30.16 7.96
N TRP A 292 -9.29 -29.71 9.20
CA TRP A 292 -10.02 -28.55 9.72
C TRP A 292 -9.03 -27.65 10.45
N GLU A 293 -8.75 -26.49 9.88
CA GLU A 293 -7.99 -25.44 10.51
C GLU A 293 -8.94 -24.40 11.09
N GLN A 294 -8.71 -24.03 12.35
CA GLN A 294 -9.37 -22.93 13.02
C GLN A 294 -8.36 -21.86 13.36
N LYS A 295 -8.73 -20.59 13.14
CA LYS A 295 -7.97 -19.42 13.57
C LYS A 295 -8.91 -18.53 14.36
N PHE A 296 -8.54 -18.22 15.59
CA PHE A 296 -9.21 -17.22 16.40
C PHE A 296 -8.22 -16.09 16.63
N SER A 297 -8.60 -14.87 16.26
CA SER A 297 -7.74 -13.68 16.36
C SER A 297 -8.44 -12.58 17.15
N PHE A 298 -7.67 -11.94 18.01
CA PHE A 298 -7.99 -10.66 18.65
C PHE A 298 -7.00 -9.63 18.15
N SER A 299 -7.46 -8.43 17.80
CA SER A 299 -6.59 -7.31 17.45
C SER A 299 -7.07 -6.00 18.04
N PHE A 300 -6.11 -5.12 18.29
CA PHE A 300 -6.31 -3.77 18.78
C PHE A 300 -5.36 -2.83 18.03
N VAL A 301 -5.93 -1.76 17.47
CA VAL A 301 -5.16 -0.68 16.85
C VAL A 301 -5.59 0.61 17.50
N ASP A 302 -4.63 1.44 17.89
CA ASP A 302 -4.85 2.73 18.54
C ASP A 302 -4.06 3.82 17.85
N TYR A 303 -4.69 4.96 17.63
CA TYR A 303 -4.13 6.15 17.00
C TYR A 303 -4.27 7.35 17.94
N ASP A 304 -3.16 8.08 18.19
CA ASP A 304 -3.14 9.41 18.81
C ASP A 304 -2.35 10.34 17.88
N ARG A 305 -3.06 11.25 17.23
CA ARG A 305 -2.49 12.25 16.33
C ARG A 305 -2.72 13.63 16.93
N ARG A 306 -1.67 14.43 17.03
CA ARG A 306 -1.69 15.80 17.57
C ARG A 306 -1.07 16.74 16.56
N HIS A 307 -1.72 17.86 16.37
CA HIS A 307 -1.27 18.96 15.54
C HIS A 307 -1.10 20.20 16.42
N GLU A 308 -0.02 20.93 16.20
CA GLU A 308 0.34 22.18 16.89
C GLU A 308 0.91 23.14 15.84
N ASN A 309 0.33 24.33 15.75
CA ASN A 309 0.82 25.45 14.94
C ASN A 309 0.67 26.75 15.75
N PRO A 310 1.66 27.14 16.56
CA PRO A 310 1.62 28.39 17.31
C PRO A 310 1.88 29.59 16.39
N VAL A 311 1.52 30.81 16.83
CA VAL A 311 1.82 32.04 16.10
C VAL A 311 3.31 32.23 15.86
N ASP A 312 3.68 32.83 14.72
CA ASP A 312 5.03 33.22 14.35
C ASP A 312 5.08 34.61 13.68
N GLU A 313 6.24 35.01 13.16
CA GLU A 313 6.41 36.31 12.49
C GLU A 313 5.64 36.40 11.15
N ALA A 314 5.52 35.30 10.43
CA ALA A 314 4.79 35.21 9.16
C ALA A 314 3.26 35.10 9.39
N HIS A 315 2.87 34.39 10.46
CA HIS A 315 1.48 34.11 10.84
C HIS A 315 1.16 34.64 12.25
N PRO A 316 1.25 35.97 12.49
CA PRO A 316 1.20 36.55 13.85
C PRO A 316 -0.19 36.50 14.49
N PHE A 317 -1.22 36.11 13.77
CA PHE A 317 -2.59 36.07 14.23
C PHE A 317 -3.24 34.70 14.12
N ASP A 318 -2.56 33.75 13.50
CA ASP A 318 -3.12 32.43 13.24
C ASP A 318 -2.40 31.39 14.10
N SER A 319 -3.15 30.66 14.92
CA SER A 319 -2.65 29.51 15.66
C SER A 319 -3.65 28.38 15.61
N GLU A 320 -3.13 27.15 15.63
CA GLU A 320 -3.94 25.95 15.62
C GLU A 320 -3.37 24.90 16.58
N GLU A 321 -4.24 24.24 17.31
CA GLU A 321 -3.89 23.05 18.09
C GLU A 321 -5.03 22.05 18.09
N GLY A 322 -4.71 20.76 18.12
CA GLY A 322 -5.74 19.75 18.21
C GLY A 322 -5.21 18.34 18.33
N PHE A 323 -6.12 17.45 18.68
CA PHE A 323 -5.85 16.01 18.67
C PHE A 323 -6.98 15.24 17.99
N PHE A 324 -6.59 14.09 17.42
CA PHE A 324 -7.50 13.09 16.88
C PHE A 324 -7.11 11.74 17.50
N LYS A 325 -8.02 11.12 18.21
CA LYS A 325 -7.81 9.80 18.82
C LYS A 325 -8.84 8.82 18.31
N SER A 326 -8.39 7.65 17.90
CA SER A 326 -9.28 6.58 17.47
C SER A 326 -8.72 5.22 17.84
N SER A 327 -9.60 4.24 17.95
CA SER A 327 -9.17 2.85 18.11
C SER A 327 -10.13 1.87 17.45
N LEU A 328 -9.55 0.73 17.02
CA LEU A 328 -10.26 -0.44 16.50
C LEU A 328 -9.97 -1.65 17.37
N VAL A 329 -11.03 -2.34 17.76
CA VAL A 329 -10.98 -3.66 18.41
C VAL A 329 -11.64 -4.66 17.47
N SER A 330 -10.95 -5.74 17.11
CA SER A 330 -11.53 -6.75 16.22
C SER A 330 -11.36 -8.16 16.80
N LEU A 331 -12.40 -8.97 16.59
CA LEU A 331 -12.43 -10.40 16.87
C LEU A 331 -12.73 -11.11 15.55
N ASP A 332 -11.94 -12.08 15.15
CA ASP A 332 -12.16 -12.89 13.94
C ASP A 332 -12.04 -14.38 14.27
N TRP A 333 -13.03 -15.15 13.86
CA TRP A 333 -13.01 -16.60 13.97
C TRP A 333 -13.18 -17.21 12.58
N GLN A 334 -12.09 -17.64 12.00
CA GLN A 334 -12.00 -18.25 10.68
C GLN A 334 -11.88 -19.77 10.78
N ASN A 335 -12.62 -20.47 9.92
CA ASN A 335 -12.60 -21.91 9.78
C ASN A 335 -12.25 -22.28 8.33
N ASN A 336 -11.28 -23.15 8.13
CA ASN A 336 -10.88 -23.69 6.84
C ASN A 336 -11.08 -25.21 6.85
N LEU A 337 -11.99 -25.71 6.01
CA LEU A 337 -12.26 -27.14 5.84
C LEU A 337 -11.63 -27.62 4.54
N PHE A 338 -10.63 -28.47 4.63
CA PHE A 338 -10.00 -29.16 3.51
C PHE A 338 -10.78 -30.45 3.22
N LEU A 339 -11.94 -30.32 2.58
CA LEU A 339 -12.87 -31.46 2.41
C LEU A 339 -12.32 -32.53 1.48
N HIS A 340 -11.74 -32.11 0.37
CA HIS A 340 -11.14 -32.96 -0.66
C HIS A 340 -10.04 -32.16 -1.38
N GLN A 341 -9.29 -32.81 -2.26
CA GLN A 341 -8.31 -32.10 -3.10
C GLN A 341 -8.93 -31.06 -4.03
N THR A 342 -10.26 -31.14 -4.24
CA THR A 342 -11.03 -30.26 -5.13
C THR A 342 -11.69 -29.09 -4.44
N HIS A 343 -11.96 -29.14 -3.14
CA HIS A 343 -12.69 -28.11 -2.41
C HIS A 343 -12.03 -27.73 -1.11
N THR A 344 -11.81 -26.43 -0.93
CA THR A 344 -11.41 -25.85 0.35
C THR A 344 -12.45 -24.80 0.74
N LEU A 345 -13.23 -25.09 1.79
CA LEU A 345 -14.23 -24.15 2.31
C LEU A 345 -13.61 -23.28 3.39
N THR A 346 -13.80 -21.99 3.27
CA THR A 346 -13.48 -21.00 4.31
C THR A 346 -14.75 -20.31 4.75
N PHE A 347 -15.01 -20.28 6.04
CA PHE A 347 -16.15 -19.53 6.61
C PHE A 347 -15.77 -18.97 7.97
N GLY A 348 -16.44 -17.91 8.35
CA GLY A 348 -16.16 -17.30 9.63
C GLY A 348 -17.10 -16.17 9.97
N ILE A 349 -16.84 -15.62 11.14
CA ILE A 349 -17.46 -14.42 11.69
C ILE A 349 -16.38 -13.48 12.15
N ASP A 350 -16.50 -12.21 11.81
CA ASP A 350 -15.70 -11.14 12.40
C ASP A 350 -16.61 -10.10 13.05
N HIS A 351 -16.11 -9.51 14.14
CA HIS A 351 -16.76 -8.42 14.84
C HIS A 351 -15.75 -7.33 15.09
N GLN A 352 -16.08 -6.12 14.67
CA GLN A 352 -15.24 -4.95 14.83
C GLN A 352 -16.01 -3.86 15.58
N GLN A 353 -15.35 -3.25 16.54
CA GLN A 353 -15.79 -2.01 17.18
C GLN A 353 -14.76 -0.94 16.94
N GLU A 354 -15.21 0.17 16.41
CA GLU A 354 -14.43 1.39 16.22
C GLU A 354 -14.92 2.48 17.15
N GLN A 355 -14.01 3.35 17.54
CA GLN A 355 -14.34 4.56 18.30
C GLN A 355 -13.35 5.67 17.97
N GLY A 356 -13.82 6.92 18.17
CA GLY A 356 -12.97 8.09 17.95
C GLY A 356 -13.53 9.33 18.58
N GLU A 357 -12.63 10.26 18.89
CA GLU A 357 -12.87 11.61 19.41
C GLU A 357 -11.82 12.58 18.88
N SER A 358 -12.16 13.85 18.76
CA SER A 358 -11.20 14.90 18.43
C SER A 358 -11.56 16.22 19.08
N GLU A 359 -10.54 17.02 19.29
CA GLU A 359 -10.65 18.40 19.74
C GLU A 359 -9.71 19.26 18.88
N TYR A 360 -10.21 20.40 18.42
CA TYR A 360 -9.46 21.33 17.60
C TYR A 360 -9.81 22.75 18.05
N HIS A 361 -8.77 23.55 18.25
CA HIS A 361 -8.85 24.95 18.59
C HIS A 361 -8.02 25.75 17.57
N SER A 362 -8.52 26.88 17.15
CA SER A 362 -7.76 27.84 16.36
C SER A 362 -8.08 29.27 16.78
N GLU A 363 -7.09 30.15 16.67
CA GLU A 363 -7.25 31.58 16.74
C GLU A 363 -6.81 32.19 15.41
N GLY A 364 -7.58 33.14 14.92
CA GLY A 364 -7.32 33.82 13.67
C GLY A 364 -7.89 35.24 13.70
N ILE A 365 -7.75 35.96 12.60
CA ILE A 365 -8.28 37.33 12.47
C ILE A 365 -9.80 37.45 12.73
N TRP A 366 -10.53 36.35 12.67
CA TRP A 366 -11.97 36.25 12.94
C TRP A 366 -12.29 35.90 14.41
N GLY A 367 -11.26 35.76 15.25
CA GLY A 367 -11.37 35.32 16.65
C GLY A 367 -11.26 33.81 16.85
N PRO A 368 -11.41 33.36 18.10
CA PRO A 368 -11.22 31.95 18.44
C PRO A 368 -12.32 31.06 17.88
N TYR A 369 -11.95 29.87 17.43
CA TYR A 369 -12.84 28.80 17.01
C TYR A 369 -12.49 27.49 17.72
N ALA A 370 -13.50 26.74 18.12
CA ALA A 370 -13.31 25.40 18.70
C ALA A 370 -14.27 24.40 18.04
N SER A 371 -13.74 23.24 17.70
CA SER A 371 -14.51 22.08 17.22
C SER A 371 -14.31 20.90 18.14
N LEU A 372 -15.39 20.46 18.78
CA LEU A 372 -15.38 19.35 19.74
C LEU A 372 -16.15 18.18 19.16
N PHE A 373 -15.44 17.12 18.80
CA PHE A 373 -16.01 15.85 18.35
C PHE A 373 -16.00 14.87 19.52
N PRO A 374 -17.13 14.66 20.20
CA PRO A 374 -17.19 13.77 21.38
C PRO A 374 -17.00 12.33 20.97
N LEU A 375 -16.57 11.50 21.93
CA LEU A 375 -16.37 10.06 21.70
C LEU A 375 -17.59 9.40 21.05
N ARG A 376 -17.42 8.93 19.84
CA ARG A 376 -18.41 8.18 19.05
C ARG A 376 -17.95 6.75 18.83
N ARG A 377 -18.91 5.85 18.65
CA ARG A 377 -18.65 4.42 18.45
C ARG A 377 -19.55 3.86 17.37
N ALA A 378 -19.00 2.94 16.57
CA ALA A 378 -19.76 2.11 15.65
C ALA A 378 -19.30 0.65 15.75
N ARG A 379 -20.16 -0.28 15.32
CA ARG A 379 -19.86 -1.71 15.32
C ARG A 379 -20.31 -2.31 13.99
N ILE A 380 -19.52 -3.25 13.51
CA ILE A 380 -19.85 -4.07 12.35
C ILE A 380 -19.62 -5.54 12.69
N THR A 381 -20.54 -6.39 12.25
CA THR A 381 -20.41 -7.86 12.37
C THR A 381 -20.60 -8.47 10.99
N GLY A 382 -19.60 -9.21 10.54
CA GLY A 382 -19.58 -9.86 9.24
C GLY A 382 -19.63 -11.38 9.34
N PHE A 383 -20.42 -12.00 8.47
CA PHE A 383 -20.44 -13.44 8.23
C PHE A 383 -19.97 -13.68 6.80
N TYR A 384 -18.94 -14.50 6.62
CA TYR A 384 -18.39 -14.77 5.30
C TYR A 384 -18.28 -16.27 5.02
N PHE A 385 -18.43 -16.60 3.74
CA PHE A 385 -18.27 -17.94 3.22
C PHE A 385 -17.54 -17.90 1.88
N GLN A 386 -16.63 -18.84 1.66
CA GLN A 386 -15.87 -19.00 0.42
C GLN A 386 -15.65 -20.47 0.11
N ASP A 387 -15.79 -20.86 -1.16
CA ASP A 387 -15.30 -22.12 -1.69
C ASP A 387 -14.19 -21.88 -2.72
N GLN A 388 -13.04 -22.49 -2.49
CA GLN A 388 -11.95 -22.58 -3.45
C GLN A 388 -12.03 -23.94 -4.15
N ILE A 389 -12.33 -23.89 -5.43
CA ILE A 389 -12.56 -25.06 -6.28
C ILE A 389 -11.29 -25.30 -7.11
N ARG A 390 -10.80 -26.53 -7.11
CA ARG A 390 -9.66 -26.98 -7.93
C ARG A 390 -10.07 -28.24 -8.67
N PHE A 391 -10.01 -28.21 -10.01
CA PHE A 391 -10.35 -29.37 -10.82
C PHE A 391 -9.27 -29.68 -11.85
N ALA A 392 -8.81 -30.93 -11.87
CA ALA A 392 -7.80 -31.48 -12.81
C ALA A 392 -6.50 -30.66 -12.89
N SER A 393 -6.15 -29.86 -11.87
CA SER A 393 -5.04 -28.90 -11.87
C SER A 393 -5.00 -27.96 -13.10
N ARG A 394 -6.17 -27.69 -13.66
CA ARG A 394 -6.38 -26.80 -14.81
C ARG A 394 -7.42 -25.73 -14.54
N PHE A 395 -8.49 -26.09 -13.87
CA PHE A 395 -9.57 -25.17 -13.50
C PHE A 395 -9.47 -24.82 -12.02
N PHE A 396 -9.47 -23.53 -11.75
CA PHE A 396 -9.47 -22.95 -10.42
C PHE A 396 -10.62 -21.95 -10.35
N ALA A 397 -11.35 -21.94 -9.26
CA ALA A 397 -12.37 -20.91 -9.06
C ALA A 397 -12.47 -20.57 -7.58
N THR A 398 -12.80 -19.33 -7.28
CA THR A 398 -13.18 -18.89 -5.95
C THR A 398 -14.58 -18.29 -6.04
N ALA A 399 -15.51 -18.80 -5.24
CA ALA A 399 -16.84 -18.23 -5.07
C ALA A 399 -17.01 -17.82 -3.61
N SER A 400 -17.44 -16.60 -3.35
CA SER A 400 -17.58 -16.09 -1.99
C SER A 400 -18.81 -15.19 -1.82
N LEU A 401 -19.35 -15.18 -0.60
CA LEU A 401 -20.49 -14.39 -0.16
C LEU A 401 -20.20 -13.86 1.25
N ARG A 402 -20.60 -12.63 1.51
CA ARG A 402 -20.49 -12.00 2.84
C ARG A 402 -21.72 -11.15 3.14
N ILE A 403 -22.12 -11.16 4.40
CA ILE A 403 -23.19 -10.33 4.94
C ILE A 403 -22.63 -9.59 6.13
N ASP A 404 -22.67 -8.26 6.08
CA ASP A 404 -22.24 -7.36 7.14
C ASP A 404 -23.44 -6.64 7.73
N THR A 405 -23.48 -6.54 9.05
CA THR A 405 -24.49 -5.76 9.79
C THR A 405 -23.78 -4.68 10.60
N HIS A 406 -24.09 -3.43 10.30
CA HIS A 406 -23.53 -2.26 10.94
C HIS A 406 -24.57 -1.57 11.82
N THR A 407 -24.14 -0.96 12.92
CA THR A 407 -25.05 -0.32 13.90
C THR A 407 -25.78 0.89 13.34
N GLN A 408 -25.27 1.56 12.31
CA GLN A 408 -25.84 2.79 11.77
C GLN A 408 -26.62 2.57 10.47
N PHE A 409 -26.03 1.95 9.45
CA PHE A 409 -26.65 1.84 8.13
C PHE A 409 -27.30 0.47 7.84
N GLY A 410 -27.34 -0.46 8.80
CA GLY A 410 -27.99 -1.76 8.65
C GLY A 410 -27.12 -2.80 7.92
N THR A 411 -27.66 -3.49 6.92
CA THR A 411 -27.04 -4.69 6.32
C THR A 411 -26.53 -4.42 4.90
N SER A 412 -25.29 -4.87 4.64
CA SER A 412 -24.69 -4.93 3.31
C SER A 412 -24.35 -6.37 2.93
N THR A 413 -24.64 -6.75 1.68
CA THR A 413 -24.32 -8.09 1.15
C THR A 413 -23.38 -7.94 -0.04
N THR A 414 -22.28 -8.68 -0.03
CA THR A 414 -21.31 -8.70 -1.12
C THR A 414 -21.06 -10.11 -1.61
N PHE A 415 -20.78 -10.24 -2.91
CA PHE A 415 -20.43 -11.52 -3.53
C PHE A 415 -19.21 -11.37 -4.43
N ARG A 416 -18.53 -12.47 -4.69
CA ARG A 416 -17.42 -12.53 -5.63
C ARG A 416 -17.34 -13.89 -6.30
N LEU A 417 -17.08 -13.88 -7.62
CA LEU A 417 -16.79 -15.07 -8.42
C LEU A 417 -15.50 -14.81 -9.20
N ALA A 418 -14.57 -15.74 -9.12
CA ALA A 418 -13.24 -15.58 -9.72
C ALA A 418 -12.75 -16.92 -10.31
N PRO A 419 -13.11 -17.25 -11.57
CA PRO A 419 -12.59 -18.42 -12.27
C PRO A 419 -11.21 -18.15 -12.88
N ALA A 420 -10.40 -19.22 -12.99
CA ALA A 420 -9.19 -19.26 -13.82
C ALA A 420 -9.06 -20.62 -14.50
N PHE A 421 -8.54 -20.63 -15.70
CA PHE A 421 -8.26 -21.83 -16.47
C PHE A 421 -6.82 -21.85 -16.96
N PHE A 422 -6.10 -22.92 -16.66
CA PHE A 422 -4.72 -23.11 -17.06
C PHE A 422 -4.61 -24.14 -18.18
N ILE A 423 -4.23 -23.69 -19.38
CA ILE A 423 -3.97 -24.54 -20.55
C ILE A 423 -2.52 -25.02 -20.45
N LYS A 424 -2.34 -26.27 -20.00
CA LYS A 424 -1.01 -26.84 -19.74
C LYS A 424 -0.17 -26.97 -21.01
N GLU A 425 -0.80 -27.24 -22.12
CA GLU A 425 -0.16 -27.48 -23.42
C GLU A 425 0.54 -26.23 -23.96
N THR A 426 -0.04 -25.07 -23.73
CA THR A 426 0.49 -23.78 -24.15
C THR A 426 1.07 -22.97 -23.00
N GLN A 427 0.93 -23.44 -21.76
CA GLN A 427 1.31 -22.70 -20.54
C GLN A 427 0.61 -21.34 -20.46
N THR A 428 -0.68 -21.29 -20.81
CA THR A 428 -1.51 -20.09 -20.81
C THR A 428 -2.50 -20.14 -19.65
N LYS A 429 -2.59 -19.05 -18.88
CA LYS A 429 -3.62 -18.88 -17.84
C LYS A 429 -4.63 -17.83 -18.30
N LEU A 430 -5.90 -18.23 -18.36
CA LEU A 430 -7.03 -17.32 -18.53
C LEU A 430 -7.65 -17.09 -17.16
N LYS A 431 -8.00 -15.86 -16.83
CA LYS A 431 -8.61 -15.49 -15.55
C LYS A 431 -9.70 -14.44 -15.74
N ALA A 432 -10.69 -14.47 -14.87
CA ALA A 432 -11.70 -13.43 -14.78
C ALA A 432 -12.14 -13.28 -13.32
N THR A 433 -12.60 -12.08 -12.97
CA THR A 433 -13.24 -11.83 -11.68
C THR A 433 -14.46 -10.95 -11.87
N ILE A 434 -15.46 -11.14 -11.04
CA ILE A 434 -16.57 -10.20 -10.84
C ILE A 434 -16.91 -10.19 -9.36
N GLY A 435 -17.17 -9.02 -8.81
CA GLY A 435 -17.54 -8.90 -7.40
C GLY A 435 -18.09 -7.54 -7.05
N THR A 436 -18.67 -7.47 -5.87
CA THR A 436 -19.18 -6.24 -5.28
C THR A 436 -18.38 -5.86 -4.05
N GLY A 437 -18.36 -4.58 -3.72
CA GLY A 437 -17.74 -4.03 -2.53
C GLY A 437 -18.63 -2.99 -1.89
N PHE A 438 -18.37 -2.70 -0.62
CA PHE A 438 -18.97 -1.59 0.10
C PHE A 438 -17.96 -0.91 1.02
N LYS A 439 -18.21 0.36 1.36
CA LYS A 439 -17.44 1.13 2.34
C LYS A 439 -18.40 1.80 3.31
N SER A 440 -18.16 1.61 4.60
CA SER A 440 -18.87 2.29 5.68
C SER A 440 -18.53 3.78 5.68
N PRO A 441 -19.50 4.68 5.96
CA PRO A 441 -19.17 6.05 6.31
C PRO A 441 -18.23 6.07 7.52
N SER A 442 -17.27 7.01 7.56
CA SER A 442 -16.41 7.20 8.74
C SER A 442 -17.20 7.78 9.91
N LEU A 443 -16.67 7.63 11.13
CA LEU A 443 -17.25 8.30 12.30
C LEU A 443 -17.30 9.82 12.10
N TYR A 444 -16.29 10.40 11.43
CA TYR A 444 -16.28 11.83 11.12
C TYR A 444 -17.38 12.21 10.12
N GLN A 445 -17.57 11.46 9.05
CA GLN A 445 -18.64 11.70 8.08
C GLN A 445 -20.03 11.62 8.70
N LEU A 446 -20.23 10.74 9.69
CA LEU A 446 -21.51 10.59 10.38
C LEU A 446 -21.76 11.67 11.42
N TYR A 447 -20.75 12.02 12.23
CA TYR A 447 -20.97 12.72 13.48
C TYR A 447 -20.15 14.00 13.67
N ALA A 448 -19.41 14.47 12.63
CA ALA A 448 -18.64 15.71 12.74
C ALA A 448 -19.55 16.86 13.17
N PRO A 449 -19.11 17.70 14.13
CA PRO A 449 -19.90 18.83 14.59
C PRO A 449 -20.12 19.86 13.48
N GLU A 450 -21.15 20.69 13.65
CA GLU A 450 -21.38 21.82 12.73
C GLU A 450 -20.20 22.80 12.79
N SER A 451 -19.87 23.37 11.63
CA SER A 451 -18.92 24.48 11.52
C SER A 451 -19.63 25.83 11.49
N LEU A 452 -18.84 26.92 11.53
CA LEU A 452 -19.37 28.27 11.32
C LEU A 452 -20.04 28.45 9.96
N MET A 453 -19.70 27.59 8.97
CA MET A 453 -20.24 27.64 7.60
C MET A 453 -21.44 26.72 7.39
N GLY A 454 -21.80 25.89 8.37
CA GLY A 454 -22.94 24.96 8.28
C GLY A 454 -22.63 23.54 8.73
N PRO A 455 -23.53 22.59 8.42
CA PRO A 455 -23.40 21.21 8.84
C PRO A 455 -22.19 20.52 8.18
N ILE A 456 -21.54 19.61 8.92
CA ILE A 456 -20.46 18.75 8.39
C ILE A 456 -20.93 17.29 8.38
N GLY A 457 -21.22 16.72 9.54
CA GLY A 457 -21.65 15.32 9.68
C GLY A 457 -23.08 15.07 9.22
N ASN A 458 -23.35 13.82 8.80
CA ASN A 458 -24.70 13.39 8.41
C ASN A 458 -24.94 11.94 8.84
N GLU A 459 -25.76 11.74 9.85
CA GLU A 459 -26.08 10.41 10.40
C GLU A 459 -26.93 9.55 9.43
N ASN A 460 -27.47 10.11 8.35
CA ASN A 460 -28.31 9.41 7.37
C ASN A 460 -27.52 8.87 6.17
N LEU A 461 -26.19 8.92 6.20
CA LEU A 461 -25.35 8.38 5.13
C LEU A 461 -25.53 6.88 4.95
N ASN A 462 -25.63 6.48 3.69
CA ASN A 462 -25.57 5.09 3.28
C ASN A 462 -24.13 4.68 2.98
N PRO A 463 -23.78 3.38 3.02
CA PRO A 463 -22.48 2.93 2.59
C PRO A 463 -22.27 3.16 1.08
N GLU A 464 -21.06 3.53 0.70
CA GLU A 464 -20.64 3.55 -0.69
C GLU A 464 -20.59 2.11 -1.23
N LYS A 465 -20.85 1.93 -2.52
CA LYS A 465 -20.91 0.61 -3.17
C LYS A 465 -20.04 0.58 -4.41
N SER A 466 -19.51 -0.59 -4.72
CA SER A 466 -18.86 -0.84 -6.00
C SER A 466 -19.29 -2.16 -6.62
N THR A 467 -19.26 -2.20 -7.96
CA THR A 467 -19.30 -3.43 -8.76
C THR A 467 -18.10 -3.39 -9.68
N GLY A 468 -17.24 -4.41 -9.58
CA GLY A 468 -16.04 -4.48 -10.41
C GLY A 468 -15.87 -5.84 -11.07
N TRP A 469 -15.29 -5.83 -12.26
CA TRP A 469 -14.90 -7.04 -12.96
C TRP A 469 -13.57 -6.85 -13.70
N ASP A 470 -12.84 -7.93 -13.86
CA ASP A 470 -11.66 -7.96 -14.72
C ASP A 470 -11.54 -9.28 -15.50
N MET A 471 -10.85 -9.21 -16.64
CA MET A 471 -10.49 -10.37 -17.46
C MET A 471 -9.03 -10.26 -17.85
N GLY A 472 -8.29 -11.36 -17.77
CA GLY A 472 -6.86 -11.35 -18.07
C GLY A 472 -6.38 -12.65 -18.68
N ILE A 473 -5.26 -12.51 -19.40
CA ILE A 473 -4.48 -13.61 -19.94
C ILE A 473 -3.04 -13.48 -19.47
N GLU A 474 -2.44 -14.60 -19.06
CA GLU A 474 -1.02 -14.68 -18.71
C GLU A 474 -0.40 -15.82 -19.50
N GLN A 475 0.72 -15.56 -20.15
CA GLN A 475 1.46 -16.52 -20.94
C GLN A 475 2.83 -16.75 -20.33
N TYR A 476 3.19 -18.00 -20.14
CA TYR A 476 4.47 -18.42 -19.59
C TYR A 476 5.30 -19.11 -20.69
N PHE A 477 6.55 -18.69 -20.84
CA PHE A 477 7.50 -19.24 -21.80
C PHE A 477 8.72 -19.78 -21.08
N PHE A 478 9.38 -20.75 -21.67
CA PHE A 478 10.64 -21.32 -21.19
C PHE A 478 10.54 -21.77 -19.70
N GLU A 479 9.52 -22.58 -19.39
CA GLU A 479 9.25 -23.07 -18.03
C GLU A 479 9.01 -21.93 -17.01
N GLY A 480 8.47 -20.80 -17.45
CA GLY A 480 8.18 -19.65 -16.62
C GLY A 480 9.36 -18.67 -16.43
N LYS A 481 10.46 -18.84 -17.15
CA LYS A 481 11.56 -17.85 -17.16
C LYS A 481 11.11 -16.50 -17.73
N ILE A 482 10.14 -16.51 -18.64
CA ILE A 482 9.49 -15.31 -19.16
C ILE A 482 8.00 -15.44 -18.92
N SER A 483 7.38 -14.41 -18.39
CA SER A 483 5.93 -14.28 -18.27
C SER A 483 5.47 -12.93 -18.81
N VAL A 484 4.38 -12.97 -19.56
CA VAL A 484 3.69 -11.76 -20.05
C VAL A 484 2.22 -11.86 -19.70
N GLY A 485 1.58 -10.73 -19.47
CA GLY A 485 0.15 -10.72 -19.20
C GLY A 485 -0.51 -9.42 -19.57
N ALA A 486 -1.81 -9.54 -19.84
CA ALA A 486 -2.70 -8.42 -20.09
C ALA A 486 -3.98 -8.61 -19.28
N THR A 487 -4.51 -7.54 -18.69
CA THR A 487 -5.77 -7.54 -17.95
C THR A 487 -6.54 -6.29 -18.32
N TYR A 488 -7.82 -6.45 -18.68
CA TYR A 488 -8.78 -5.35 -18.74
C TYR A 488 -9.59 -5.33 -17.46
N PHE A 489 -9.90 -4.15 -16.94
CA PHE A 489 -10.71 -3.99 -15.74
C PHE A 489 -11.73 -2.85 -15.88
N GLN A 490 -12.83 -2.98 -15.12
CA GLN A 490 -13.82 -1.92 -14.93
C GLN A 490 -14.38 -2.01 -13.52
N ASN A 491 -14.52 -0.85 -12.85
CA ASN A 491 -15.16 -0.69 -11.56
C ASN A 491 -16.15 0.47 -11.63
N ASP A 492 -17.38 0.22 -11.23
CA ASP A 492 -18.45 1.19 -11.13
C ASP A 492 -18.71 1.47 -9.65
N TYR A 493 -18.74 2.75 -9.26
CA TYR A 493 -18.94 3.22 -7.90
C TYR A 493 -20.27 3.97 -7.82
N GLN A 494 -21.02 3.76 -6.74
CA GLN A 494 -22.33 4.36 -6.48
C GLN A 494 -22.42 4.79 -5.03
N ASP A 495 -23.32 5.75 -4.76
CA ASP A 495 -23.58 6.29 -3.43
C ASP A 495 -22.30 6.90 -2.80
N LEU A 496 -21.38 7.45 -3.62
CA LEU A 496 -20.14 8.06 -3.13
C LEU A 496 -20.44 9.19 -2.17
N ILE A 497 -19.73 9.22 -1.06
CA ILE A 497 -19.87 10.24 -0.03
C ILE A 497 -18.99 11.44 -0.41
N GLN A 498 -19.61 12.58 -0.65
CA GLN A 498 -18.96 13.84 -0.99
C GLN A 498 -19.33 14.92 0.02
N PHE A 499 -18.43 15.87 0.22
CA PHE A 499 -18.65 17.02 1.08
C PHE A 499 -19.19 18.18 0.25
N ASP A 500 -20.31 18.77 0.68
CA ASP A 500 -20.89 19.99 0.16
C ASP A 500 -20.93 21.06 1.25
N LEU A 501 -20.52 22.29 0.94
CA LEU A 501 -20.44 23.38 1.94
C LEU A 501 -21.81 23.74 2.56
N ALA A 502 -22.91 23.50 1.86
CA ALA A 502 -24.25 23.85 2.32
C ALA A 502 -24.97 22.71 3.03
N GLN A 503 -24.62 21.45 2.71
CA GLN A 503 -25.33 20.26 3.17
C GLN A 503 -24.49 19.32 4.05
N GLY A 504 -23.17 19.55 4.12
CA GLY A 504 -22.23 18.61 4.75
C GLY A 504 -22.01 17.37 3.89
N TYR A 505 -21.70 16.23 4.51
CA TYR A 505 -21.50 14.97 3.78
C TYR A 505 -22.82 14.40 3.25
N THR A 506 -22.83 14.03 1.97
CA THR A 506 -24.02 13.48 1.27
C THR A 506 -23.64 12.34 0.34
N ASN A 507 -24.57 11.40 0.10
CA ASN A 507 -24.41 10.31 -0.90
C ASN A 507 -24.92 10.81 -2.26
N VAL A 508 -24.08 11.42 -3.07
CA VAL A 508 -24.51 12.02 -4.35
C VAL A 508 -23.68 11.56 -5.54
N GLY A 509 -22.54 10.88 -5.32
CA GLY A 509 -21.58 10.66 -6.39
C GLY A 509 -21.70 9.30 -7.06
N LYS A 510 -21.49 9.30 -8.38
CA LYS A 510 -21.22 8.10 -9.18
C LYS A 510 -19.90 8.27 -9.91
N ALA A 511 -19.10 7.22 -9.93
CA ALA A 511 -17.84 7.22 -10.68
C ALA A 511 -17.64 5.90 -11.41
N GLU A 512 -16.88 5.95 -12.49
CA GLU A 512 -16.41 4.78 -13.23
C GLU A 512 -14.88 4.83 -13.31
N SER A 513 -14.24 3.68 -13.12
CA SER A 513 -12.82 3.50 -13.46
C SER A 513 -12.64 2.27 -14.31
N LYS A 514 -11.99 2.43 -15.48
CA LYS A 514 -11.71 1.34 -16.42
C LYS A 514 -10.33 1.48 -17.03
N GLY A 515 -9.76 0.36 -17.48
CA GLY A 515 -8.43 0.41 -18.06
C GLY A 515 -7.83 -0.92 -18.42
N MET A 516 -6.55 -0.85 -18.79
CA MET A 516 -5.74 -2.01 -19.17
C MET A 516 -4.44 -2.02 -18.40
N GLU A 517 -4.02 -3.20 -17.98
CA GLU A 517 -2.76 -3.49 -17.32
C GLU A 517 -1.98 -4.48 -18.20
N PHE A 518 -0.70 -4.20 -18.46
CA PHE A 518 0.22 -5.10 -19.18
C PHE A 518 1.48 -5.28 -18.34
N PHE A 519 2.01 -6.49 -18.33
CA PHE A 519 3.30 -6.74 -17.72
C PHE A 519 4.15 -7.72 -18.53
N VAL A 520 5.44 -7.59 -18.37
CA VAL A 520 6.44 -8.59 -18.76
C VAL A 520 7.42 -8.76 -17.63
N GLN A 521 7.74 -10.00 -17.30
CA GLN A 521 8.79 -10.36 -16.35
C GLN A 521 9.67 -11.42 -16.99
N SER A 522 10.98 -11.27 -16.83
CA SER A 522 11.95 -12.19 -17.43
C SER A 522 13.13 -12.41 -16.49
N ARG A 523 13.60 -13.64 -16.41
CA ARG A 523 14.89 -14.01 -15.82
C ARG A 523 15.75 -14.66 -16.90
N LEU A 524 16.74 -13.93 -17.36
CA LEU A 524 17.64 -14.34 -18.42
C LEU A 524 18.96 -14.84 -17.80
N GLY A 525 19.11 -16.17 -17.69
CA GLY A 525 20.22 -16.78 -16.97
C GLY A 525 20.10 -16.54 -15.45
N GLU A 526 21.23 -16.59 -14.76
CA GLU A 526 21.32 -16.36 -13.31
C GLU A 526 21.55 -14.88 -12.96
N ASN A 527 22.07 -14.12 -13.89
CA ASN A 527 22.59 -12.78 -13.64
C ASN A 527 21.63 -11.65 -14.00
N PHE A 528 20.67 -11.87 -14.91
CA PHE A 528 19.78 -10.80 -15.39
C PHE A 528 18.33 -11.10 -15.04
N SER A 529 17.65 -10.11 -14.47
CA SER A 529 16.20 -10.10 -14.40
C SER A 529 15.66 -8.75 -14.87
N PHE A 530 14.56 -8.81 -15.61
CA PHE A 530 13.86 -7.66 -16.15
C PHE A 530 12.38 -7.76 -15.81
N ALA A 531 11.80 -6.63 -15.37
CA ALA A 531 10.37 -6.51 -15.21
C ALA A 531 9.91 -5.17 -15.79
N ALA A 532 8.78 -5.16 -16.48
CA ALA A 532 8.12 -3.93 -16.90
C ALA A 532 6.62 -4.07 -16.80
N SER A 533 5.95 -2.96 -16.53
CA SER A 533 4.50 -2.88 -16.51
C SER A 533 4.01 -1.56 -17.09
N PHE A 534 2.83 -1.61 -17.70
CA PHE A 534 2.12 -0.45 -18.18
C PHE A 534 0.67 -0.54 -17.75
N THR A 535 0.15 0.57 -17.24
CA THR A 535 -1.26 0.73 -16.87
C THR A 535 -1.82 1.94 -17.58
N ARG A 536 -2.96 1.76 -18.23
CA ARG A 536 -3.79 2.85 -18.71
C ARG A 536 -5.09 2.84 -17.93
N THR A 537 -5.43 3.95 -17.28
CA THR A 537 -6.63 4.10 -16.44
C THR A 537 -7.41 5.34 -16.86
N GLU A 538 -8.71 5.19 -17.04
CA GLU A 538 -9.64 6.31 -17.15
C GLU A 538 -10.58 6.23 -15.95
N ALA A 539 -10.51 7.22 -15.07
CA ALA A 539 -11.38 7.34 -13.90
C ALA A 539 -12.19 8.64 -14.01
N LYS A 540 -13.50 8.52 -14.02
CA LYS A 540 -14.43 9.63 -14.26
C LYS A 540 -15.49 9.74 -13.16
N ASP A 541 -15.80 10.96 -12.80
CA ASP A 541 -17.06 11.33 -12.16
C ASP A 541 -18.14 11.32 -13.23
N LEU A 542 -19.19 10.52 -13.03
CA LEU A 542 -20.26 10.36 -14.01
C LEU A 542 -21.35 11.44 -13.91
N ASP A 543 -21.41 12.17 -12.80
CA ASP A 543 -22.38 13.24 -12.60
C ASP A 543 -21.92 14.52 -13.29
N THR A 544 -20.60 14.76 -13.31
CA THR A 544 -19.99 15.94 -13.96
C THR A 544 -19.33 15.65 -15.30
N ASP A 545 -19.20 14.37 -15.70
CA ASP A 545 -18.46 13.86 -16.86
C ASP A 545 -16.98 14.33 -16.89
N THR A 546 -16.39 14.57 -15.71
CA THR A 546 -15.00 15.02 -15.59
C THR A 546 -14.09 13.89 -15.07
N LEU A 547 -12.79 13.98 -15.38
CA LEU A 547 -11.81 13.02 -14.83
C LEU A 547 -11.67 13.26 -13.32
N LEU A 548 -11.51 12.18 -12.56
CA LEU A 548 -11.16 12.28 -11.14
C LEU A 548 -9.75 12.88 -11.00
N LEU A 549 -9.58 13.71 -9.97
CA LEU A 549 -8.31 14.40 -9.70
C LEU A 549 -7.20 13.43 -9.29
N ARG A 550 -5.95 13.75 -9.65
CA ARG A 550 -4.73 13.02 -9.23
C ARG A 550 -4.65 11.58 -9.76
N ARG A 551 -5.35 11.26 -10.86
CA ARG A 551 -5.32 9.95 -11.54
C ARG A 551 -4.56 10.08 -12.86
N PRO A 552 -3.28 9.65 -12.93
CA PRO A 552 -2.58 9.63 -14.21
C PRO A 552 -3.24 8.63 -15.14
N ARG A 553 -3.46 9.05 -16.41
CA ARG A 553 -4.05 8.14 -17.40
C ARG A 553 -3.12 7.00 -17.75
N ASP A 554 -1.83 7.26 -17.81
CA ASP A 554 -0.82 6.30 -18.19
C ASP A 554 0.25 6.24 -17.09
N LYS A 555 0.59 5.03 -16.65
CA LYS A 555 1.71 4.75 -15.76
C LYS A 555 2.54 3.63 -16.36
N PHE A 556 3.85 3.83 -16.44
CA PHE A 556 4.80 2.82 -16.88
C PHE A 556 5.89 2.65 -15.83
N SER A 557 6.25 1.41 -15.53
CA SER A 557 7.42 1.10 -14.71
C SER A 557 8.26 0.02 -15.38
N ALA A 558 9.58 0.13 -15.29
CA ALA A 558 10.50 -0.90 -15.75
C ALA A 558 11.68 -1.02 -14.78
N SER A 559 12.15 -2.23 -14.54
CA SER A 559 13.35 -2.47 -13.76
C SER A 559 14.25 -3.50 -14.42
N LEU A 560 15.55 -3.31 -14.29
CA LEU A 560 16.60 -4.20 -14.74
C LEU A 560 17.56 -4.46 -13.60
N ASP A 561 17.70 -5.71 -13.22
CA ASP A 561 18.65 -6.16 -12.21
C ASP A 561 19.77 -6.94 -12.91
N TYR A 562 21.02 -6.66 -12.51
CA TYR A 562 22.20 -7.37 -12.98
C TYR A 562 23.12 -7.75 -11.82
N HIS A 563 23.42 -9.03 -11.71
CA HIS A 563 24.41 -9.56 -10.78
C HIS A 563 25.76 -9.68 -11.46
N PHE A 564 26.81 -9.10 -10.88
CA PHE A 564 28.16 -9.11 -11.41
C PHE A 564 29.17 -9.55 -10.35
N LEU A 565 30.26 -10.19 -10.80
CA LEU A 565 31.35 -10.66 -9.95
C LEU A 565 30.88 -11.51 -8.75
N GLU A 566 29.78 -12.29 -8.91
CA GLU A 566 29.14 -13.12 -7.88
C GLU A 566 28.60 -12.38 -6.64
N LYS A 567 29.16 -11.21 -6.31
CA LYS A 567 28.91 -10.43 -5.08
C LYS A 567 28.34 -9.03 -5.35
N GLY A 568 28.33 -8.63 -6.60
CA GLY A 568 27.85 -7.32 -7.00
C GLY A 568 26.42 -7.39 -7.53
N HIS A 569 25.64 -6.35 -7.29
CA HIS A 569 24.30 -6.16 -7.83
C HIS A 569 24.10 -4.72 -8.23
N ILE A 570 23.54 -4.50 -9.40
CA ILE A 570 23.06 -3.21 -9.87
C ILE A 570 21.63 -3.34 -10.32
N ARG A 571 20.79 -2.40 -9.92
CA ARG A 571 19.40 -2.25 -10.37
C ARG A 571 19.21 -0.86 -10.95
N PHE A 572 18.56 -0.81 -12.09
CA PHE A 572 17.96 0.40 -12.63
C PHE A 572 16.45 0.27 -12.59
N SER A 573 15.77 1.32 -12.18
CA SER A 573 14.31 1.40 -12.28
C SER A 573 13.88 2.72 -12.88
N LEU A 574 12.92 2.64 -13.80
CA LEU A 574 12.32 3.77 -14.48
C LEU A 574 10.83 3.78 -14.17
N ILE A 575 10.33 4.94 -13.74
CA ILE A 575 8.92 5.16 -13.45
C ILE A 575 8.47 6.37 -14.27
N HIS A 576 7.47 6.17 -15.11
CA HIS A 576 6.80 7.26 -15.81
C HIS A 576 5.37 7.40 -15.31
N THR A 577 5.01 8.60 -14.89
CA THR A 577 3.66 8.98 -14.49
C THR A 577 3.13 9.99 -15.49
N GLY A 578 2.03 9.68 -16.16
CA GLY A 578 1.40 10.52 -17.17
C GLY A 578 0.76 11.79 -16.61
N LYS A 579 0.19 12.59 -17.51
CA LYS A 579 -0.58 13.79 -17.16
C LYS A 579 -1.77 13.42 -16.27
N ARG A 580 -2.13 14.31 -15.36
CA ARG A 580 -3.26 14.17 -14.43
C ARG A 580 -3.86 15.51 -14.08
N ASP A 581 -5.15 15.53 -13.84
CA ASP A 581 -5.84 16.71 -13.36
C ASP A 581 -5.68 16.85 -11.85
N ASP A 582 -5.59 18.09 -11.37
CA ASP A 582 -5.56 18.48 -9.96
C ASP A 582 -6.29 19.81 -9.75
N GLN A 583 -6.34 20.30 -8.53
CA GLN A 583 -6.86 21.61 -8.17
C GLN A 583 -5.74 22.50 -7.63
N ASP A 584 -5.75 23.75 -8.07
CA ASP A 584 -4.92 24.84 -7.56
C ASP A 584 -5.71 25.63 -6.52
N PHE A 585 -5.35 25.47 -5.25
CA PHE A 585 -6.01 26.14 -4.13
C PHE A 585 -5.42 27.52 -3.84
N SER A 586 -4.43 27.99 -4.61
CA SER A 586 -3.92 29.35 -4.50
C SER A 586 -4.91 30.42 -4.98
N THR A 587 -6.00 30.00 -5.61
CA THR A 587 -7.09 30.85 -6.07
C THR A 587 -8.43 30.45 -5.44
N TRP A 588 -9.34 31.40 -5.28
CA TRP A 588 -10.71 31.12 -4.84
C TRP A 588 -11.73 31.58 -5.88
N PRO A 589 -12.63 30.70 -6.39
CA PRO A 589 -12.66 29.24 -6.14
C PRO A 589 -11.41 28.54 -6.70
N ALA A 590 -11.09 27.38 -6.13
CA ALA A 590 -9.95 26.59 -6.58
C ALA A 590 -10.06 26.22 -8.06
N ALA A 591 -9.02 26.50 -8.84
CA ALA A 591 -9.00 26.26 -10.27
C ALA A 591 -8.59 24.82 -10.60
N ARG A 592 -9.29 24.18 -11.54
CA ARG A 592 -8.86 22.89 -12.09
C ARG A 592 -7.66 23.11 -13.02
N VAL A 593 -6.59 22.35 -12.79
CA VAL A 593 -5.34 22.41 -13.53
C VAL A 593 -4.91 21.02 -14.00
N THR A 594 -4.07 20.96 -15.03
CA THR A 594 -3.47 19.70 -15.48
C THR A 594 -1.97 19.71 -15.17
N LEU A 595 -1.54 18.82 -14.28
CA LEU A 595 -0.13 18.60 -14.00
C LEU A 595 0.53 17.80 -15.14
N PRO A 596 1.75 18.19 -15.59
CA PRO A 596 2.49 17.46 -16.61
C PRO A 596 2.87 16.06 -16.14
N GLY A 597 3.12 15.14 -17.08
CA GLY A 597 3.73 13.86 -16.77
C GLY A 597 5.23 14.03 -16.50
N PHE A 598 5.79 13.10 -15.73
CA PHE A 598 7.21 13.09 -15.37
C PHE A 598 7.80 11.68 -15.45
N THR A 599 9.14 11.60 -15.51
CA THR A 599 9.87 10.33 -15.56
C THR A 599 11.01 10.33 -14.55
N LEU A 600 11.02 9.36 -13.65
CA LEU A 600 12.07 9.16 -12.68
C LEU A 600 12.92 7.96 -13.08
N LEU A 601 14.23 8.15 -13.05
CA LEU A 601 15.22 7.07 -13.22
C LEU A 601 15.97 6.91 -11.90
N ASN A 602 15.91 5.72 -11.31
CA ASN A 602 16.58 5.40 -10.06
C ASN A 602 17.60 4.28 -10.26
N THR A 603 18.61 4.22 -9.41
CA THR A 603 19.60 3.13 -9.42
C THR A 603 20.01 2.74 -8.02
N VAL A 604 20.32 1.47 -7.86
CA VAL A 604 20.95 0.91 -6.66
C VAL A 604 22.16 0.10 -7.12
N VAL A 605 23.29 0.35 -6.52
CA VAL A 605 24.51 -0.48 -6.68
C VAL A 605 24.87 -1.00 -5.31
N SER A 606 25.08 -2.31 -5.21
CA SER A 606 25.55 -2.93 -3.96
C SER A 606 26.63 -3.97 -4.22
N TYR A 607 27.51 -4.14 -3.24
CA TYR A 607 28.60 -5.09 -3.29
C TYR A 607 28.84 -5.73 -1.92
N GLU A 608 28.90 -7.06 -1.88
CA GLU A 608 29.23 -7.81 -0.68
C GLU A 608 30.76 -7.81 -0.48
N PHE A 609 31.21 -6.84 0.32
CA PHE A 609 32.64 -6.61 0.57
C PHE A 609 33.27 -7.70 1.42
N LEU A 610 32.57 -8.12 2.49
CA LEU A 610 32.91 -9.25 3.33
C LEU A 610 31.72 -10.21 3.40
N GLN A 611 31.92 -11.43 3.79
CA GLN A 611 30.82 -12.36 4.04
C GLN A 611 29.81 -11.70 4.99
N ASN A 612 28.55 -11.62 4.57
CA ASN A 612 27.45 -11.00 5.33
C ASN A 612 27.52 -9.47 5.51
N VAL A 613 28.47 -8.77 4.85
CA VAL A 613 28.60 -7.31 4.90
C VAL A 613 28.51 -6.74 3.49
N GLN A 614 27.44 -6.04 3.20
CA GLN A 614 27.18 -5.42 1.91
C GLN A 614 27.20 -3.90 2.06
N VAL A 615 27.95 -3.21 1.20
CA VAL A 615 27.88 -1.77 1.03
C VAL A 615 26.97 -1.44 -0.16
N PHE A 616 26.26 -0.33 -0.11
CA PHE A 616 25.40 0.08 -1.21
C PHE A 616 25.37 1.58 -1.40
N CYS A 617 25.11 1.97 -2.64
CA CYS A 617 24.75 3.33 -3.04
C CYS A 617 23.39 3.27 -3.74
N ARG A 618 22.46 4.11 -3.30
CA ARG A 618 21.17 4.31 -3.96
C ARG A 618 21.09 5.76 -4.44
N MET A 619 20.63 5.95 -5.66
CA MET A 619 20.35 7.26 -6.24
C MET A 619 18.95 7.27 -6.79
N ASP A 620 18.15 8.23 -6.36
CA ASP A 620 16.79 8.48 -6.83
C ASP A 620 16.76 9.73 -7.70
N ASN A 621 15.87 9.72 -8.69
CA ASN A 621 15.71 10.83 -9.65
C ASN A 621 17.02 11.27 -10.29
N LEU A 622 17.77 10.32 -10.88
CA LEU A 622 19.07 10.58 -11.55
C LEU A 622 19.02 11.73 -12.56
N LEU A 623 17.88 11.87 -13.25
CA LEU A 623 17.68 12.90 -14.28
C LEU A 623 17.43 14.29 -13.67
N ASN A 624 17.27 14.38 -12.36
CA ASN A 624 16.90 15.60 -11.63
C ASN A 624 15.65 16.26 -12.21
N GLU A 625 14.65 15.42 -12.52
CA GLU A 625 13.34 15.86 -13.00
C GLU A 625 12.67 16.72 -11.94
N ARG A 626 12.10 17.85 -12.35
CA ARG A 626 11.26 18.69 -11.49
C ARG A 626 9.81 18.35 -11.76
N TYR A 627 9.09 18.00 -10.72
CA TYR A 627 7.70 17.57 -10.83
C TYR A 627 6.91 17.93 -9.56
N GLU A 628 5.60 17.95 -9.67
CA GLU A 628 4.67 18.05 -8.56
C GLU A 628 3.80 16.81 -8.56
N MET A 629 3.66 16.12 -7.44
CA MET A 629 2.67 15.04 -7.31
C MET A 629 1.27 15.61 -7.08
N ILE A 630 1.18 16.67 -6.32
CA ILE A 630 0.00 17.47 -6.00
C ILE A 630 0.36 18.92 -6.30
N LYS A 631 -0.56 19.66 -6.88
CA LYS A 631 -0.36 21.07 -7.20
C LYS A 631 -0.03 21.87 -5.94
N GLY A 632 1.07 22.61 -5.99
CA GLY A 632 1.53 23.46 -4.89
C GLY A 632 2.41 22.77 -3.84
N TYR A 633 2.65 21.45 -3.94
CA TYR A 633 3.53 20.73 -3.03
C TYR A 633 4.88 20.38 -3.67
N GLY A 634 5.93 20.51 -2.89
CA GLY A 634 7.29 20.17 -3.28
C GLY A 634 7.44 18.65 -3.55
N ALA A 635 8.36 18.31 -4.42
CA ALA A 635 8.75 16.94 -4.69
C ALA A 635 10.28 16.79 -4.72
N PRO A 636 10.84 15.61 -4.34
CA PRO A 636 12.28 15.45 -4.21
C PRO A 636 12.99 15.56 -5.57
N GLY A 637 14.05 16.38 -5.63
CA GLY A 637 15.02 16.41 -6.71
C GLY A 637 15.91 15.16 -6.69
N ARG A 638 17.08 15.24 -7.33
CA ARG A 638 18.09 14.16 -7.27
C ARG A 638 18.52 13.93 -5.83
N ALA A 639 18.42 12.67 -5.38
CA ALA A 639 18.83 12.26 -4.04
C ALA A 639 19.78 11.07 -4.13
N ALA A 640 20.73 11.01 -3.20
CA ALA A 640 21.68 9.90 -3.07
C ALA A 640 21.79 9.47 -1.61
N SER A 641 21.96 8.17 -1.39
CA SER A 641 22.27 7.61 -0.09
C SER A 641 23.35 6.53 -0.19
N LEU A 642 24.20 6.47 0.83
CA LEU A 642 25.22 5.45 1.01
C LEU A 642 24.88 4.66 2.28
N GLY A 643 25.09 3.36 2.26
CA GLY A 643 24.74 2.55 3.41
C GLY A 643 25.46 1.22 3.47
N LEU A 644 25.23 0.58 4.62
CA LEU A 644 25.73 -0.73 5.01
C LEU A 644 24.57 -1.66 5.32
N ASN A 645 24.66 -2.89 4.85
CA ASN A 645 23.75 -3.97 5.22
C ASN A 645 24.57 -5.13 5.81
N LEU A 646 24.26 -5.51 7.04
CA LEU A 646 24.87 -6.62 7.76
C LEU A 646 23.80 -7.69 8.01
N SER A 647 24.11 -8.95 7.73
CA SER A 647 23.21 -10.09 7.97
C SER A 647 24.03 -11.25 8.56
N LEU A 648 23.86 -11.54 9.84
CA LEU A 648 24.58 -12.58 10.59
C LEU A 648 23.65 -13.74 10.94
#